data_c8f8d4ef85dd45d07d29ee3cc81d7f46
#
_entry.id   c8f8d4ef85dd45d07d29ee3cc81d7f46
#
_cell.length_a   1.000
_cell.length_b   1.000
_cell.length_c   1.000
_cell.angle_alpha   90.00
_cell.angle_beta   90.00
_cell.angle_gamma   90.00
#
_symmetry.space_group_name_H-M   'P 1'
#
loop_
_entity.id
_entity.type
_entity.pdbx_description
1 polymer ?
#
loop_
_entity_poly.entity_id
_entity_poly.type
_entity_poly.pdbx_seq_one_letter_code
_entity_poly.pdbx_strand_id
1 'polypeptide(L)'
;MTEKKNNVPASAEAPRKKKDGVFEQYFRKSRNTKTAAEIAAEIERVMRGEEAAASTVSEGERSAKPVAAKNGNAKKPAAPKQTQPRTDRKKTAQPTGSQSGKKTAEGQKPAQKQQGAPKNSAPKPKSEAKPKQQPKADAKSEPKKAPQPAKAKNNETVKKQPAKKAAAPSSVTAPQPNRSTRRSKKVDGTRRPPLKIISLGGLGEIGKNMTVFETEQDIIVADCGSAFPDDDLPGVDLVIPDFTYLQKNAGKIRGIFITHGHEDHIGGLPFLLKQINAPVYGTALTIGLISGKLKEHGILNQCKLNTVKPGDTVRAGTTMSVEFVRVNHSIPDACAFAIRTPAGLIVLTGDFKVDFTPISGEPIDLVRFGELGSEGVLALLSDSTNAEKPGSTPSERIVGESFEKLFKRAADKRIIIATFASNVHRIQQVVDTAVRFDRKVAVFGRSMVNVVAIAQELGYLTIPAGILIDADNLKDYTDEEIVLITTGSQGEPMSALTRMSIGSHRNIKIGPNDCIIISATPIPGNEKSVGKVVNELMKLGADVIYERMYDVHVSGHACQNETRLLLSLTQPKFFMPMHGEYKHLMKNAGVGASMGIPEENIIISDIGKVVQTDGVDMKITGMVPSGRVLVDGLGVGDVGSVVLRDRKLLADDGLIVVVCAINDATGEVLAGPDLVSRGFVYVRDNEDLMADATVVVRNSLEKCKLNGFRDWATIKGRIRDELGDFISSRTRRKPVILPIIQEV
;
A
#
# COMPACT_ATOMS: atom_id res chain seq x y z
N MET A 1 -62.53 -25.96 -12.59
CA MET A 1 -62.39 -26.56 -13.92
C MET A 1 -61.16 -25.96 -14.52
N THR A 2 -60.22 -26.67 -14.55
CA THR A 2 -59.30 -27.60 -15.15
C THR A 2 -57.87 -27.04 -15.21
N GLU A 3 -57.04 -27.73 -14.45
CA GLU A 3 -55.58 -27.65 -14.50
C GLU A 3 -55.04 -27.96 -15.91
N LYS A 4 -53.91 -27.31 -16.26
CA LYS A 4 -52.93 -27.88 -17.21
C LYS A 4 -51.51 -27.72 -16.65
N LYS A 5 -50.98 -28.83 -16.19
CA LYS A 5 -49.57 -29.10 -15.95
C LYS A 5 -48.81 -29.07 -17.29
N ASN A 6 -47.70 -28.34 -17.35
CA ASN A 6 -46.69 -28.52 -18.39
C ASN A 6 -45.37 -28.97 -17.74
N ASN A 7 -44.99 -30.19 -18.04
CA ASN A 7 -43.71 -30.83 -17.81
C ASN A 7 -42.64 -30.17 -18.69
N VAL A 8 -41.49 -29.82 -18.07
CA VAL A 8 -40.24 -29.54 -18.77
C VAL A 8 -39.22 -30.60 -18.33
N PRO A 9 -38.51 -31.26 -19.25
CA PRO A 9 -37.59 -32.34 -18.90
C PRO A 9 -36.27 -31.81 -18.32
N ALA A 10 -35.76 -32.54 -17.30
CA ALA A 10 -34.49 -32.34 -16.67
C ALA A 10 -33.32 -32.58 -17.65
N SER A 11 -32.46 -31.62 -17.83
CA SER A 11 -31.17 -31.79 -18.51
C SER A 11 -30.14 -32.37 -17.55
N ALA A 12 -29.50 -33.46 -17.98
CA ALA A 12 -28.46 -34.21 -17.26
C ALA A 12 -27.22 -33.32 -16.94
N GLU A 13 -26.85 -33.25 -15.67
CA GLU A 13 -25.56 -32.69 -15.23
C GLU A 13 -24.43 -33.70 -15.51
N ALA A 14 -23.40 -33.23 -16.21
CA ALA A 14 -22.15 -33.93 -16.38
C ALA A 14 -21.34 -33.89 -15.07
N PRO A 15 -20.58 -34.93 -14.69
CA PRO A 15 -19.87 -35.00 -13.43
C PRO A 15 -18.70 -34.03 -13.40
N ARG A 16 -18.69 -33.11 -12.40
CA ARG A 16 -17.57 -32.23 -12.07
C ARG A 16 -16.41 -33.08 -11.55
N LYS A 17 -15.28 -33.09 -12.25
CA LYS A 17 -14.00 -33.61 -11.72
C LYS A 17 -13.55 -32.75 -10.55
N LYS A 18 -13.52 -33.35 -9.35
CA LYS A 18 -12.87 -32.78 -8.18
C LYS A 18 -11.36 -32.70 -8.47
N LYS A 19 -10.77 -31.51 -8.39
CA LYS A 19 -9.32 -31.31 -8.36
C LYS A 19 -8.86 -31.69 -6.94
N ASP A 20 -8.08 -32.76 -6.85
CA ASP A 20 -7.42 -33.18 -5.62
C ASP A 20 -6.43 -32.09 -5.18
N GLY A 21 -6.45 -31.71 -3.89
CA GLY A 21 -5.58 -30.71 -3.33
C GLY A 21 -4.11 -31.16 -3.33
N VAL A 22 -3.18 -30.22 -3.35
CA VAL A 22 -1.72 -30.43 -3.42
C VAL A 22 -1.22 -31.35 -2.30
N PHE A 23 -1.89 -31.40 -1.14
CA PHE A 23 -1.58 -32.28 -0.02
C PHE A 23 -1.89 -33.76 -0.32
N GLU A 24 -2.97 -34.06 -1.01
CA GLU A 24 -3.29 -35.46 -1.40
C GLU A 24 -2.33 -35.99 -2.49
N GLN A 25 -1.77 -35.14 -3.35
CA GLN A 25 -0.76 -35.55 -4.34
C GLN A 25 0.59 -35.91 -3.71
N TYR A 26 0.94 -35.28 -2.59
CA TYR A 26 2.22 -35.53 -1.92
C TYR A 26 2.22 -36.91 -1.25
N PHE A 27 1.10 -37.35 -0.65
CA PHE A 27 0.98 -38.63 0.03
C PHE A 27 0.76 -39.82 -0.92
N ARG A 28 0.29 -39.62 -2.15
CA ARG A 28 0.15 -40.72 -3.13
C ARG A 28 1.51 -41.22 -3.70
N LYS A 29 2.61 -40.52 -3.47
CA LYS A 29 3.92 -40.89 -4.03
C LYS A 29 4.85 -41.67 -3.08
N SER A 30 4.58 -41.76 -1.80
CA SER A 30 5.46 -42.51 -0.87
C SER A 30 4.81 -43.84 -0.46
N ARG A 31 5.11 -44.87 -1.20
CA ARG A 31 4.94 -46.29 -0.77
C ARG A 31 6.15 -46.75 0.06
N ASN A 32 6.42 -46.14 1.18
CA ASN A 32 7.35 -46.62 2.19
C ASN A 32 6.71 -46.48 3.55
N THR A 33 6.70 -47.56 4.30
CA THR A 33 6.20 -47.69 5.67
C THR A 33 6.98 -46.79 6.63
N LYS A 34 6.54 -45.57 6.77
CA LYS A 34 7.01 -44.67 7.86
C LYS A 34 6.08 -44.82 9.07
N THR A 35 6.67 -44.88 10.26
CA THR A 35 5.90 -44.89 11.51
C THR A 35 5.15 -43.56 11.74
N ALA A 36 4.07 -43.59 12.52
CA ALA A 36 3.32 -42.38 12.86
C ALA A 36 4.20 -41.28 13.48
N ALA A 37 5.23 -41.67 14.25
CA ALA A 37 6.20 -40.75 14.84
C ALA A 37 7.09 -40.09 13.80
N GLU A 38 7.51 -40.81 12.75
CA GLU A 38 8.30 -40.25 11.65
C GLU A 38 7.48 -39.30 10.77
N ILE A 39 6.19 -39.59 10.57
CA ILE A 39 5.26 -38.69 9.86
C ILE A 39 5.01 -37.43 10.69
N ALA A 40 4.83 -37.54 11.99
CA ALA A 40 4.69 -36.40 12.89
C ALA A 40 5.94 -35.52 12.89
N ALA A 41 7.13 -36.14 12.92
CA ALA A 41 8.41 -35.43 12.83
C ALA A 41 8.60 -34.72 11.49
N GLU A 42 8.15 -35.30 10.39
CA GLU A 42 8.24 -34.69 9.06
C GLU A 42 7.25 -33.52 8.89
N ILE A 43 6.04 -33.65 9.43
CA ILE A 43 5.07 -32.55 9.51
C ILE A 43 5.62 -31.41 10.38
N GLU A 44 6.25 -31.75 11.51
CA GLU A 44 6.87 -30.75 12.40
C GLU A 44 8.05 -30.02 11.73
N ARG A 45 8.78 -30.69 10.86
CA ARG A 45 9.88 -30.15 10.06
C ARG A 45 9.37 -29.19 8.97
N VAL A 46 8.33 -29.61 8.24
CA VAL A 46 7.66 -28.76 7.25
C VAL A 46 7.02 -27.53 7.89
N MET A 47 6.42 -27.69 9.05
CA MET A 47 5.80 -26.60 9.81
C MET A 47 6.82 -25.62 10.41
N ARG A 48 8.09 -26.02 10.57
CA ARG A 48 9.19 -25.13 11.00
C ARG A 48 9.83 -24.35 9.85
N GLY A 49 9.43 -24.60 8.59
CA GLY A 49 10.00 -23.91 7.41
C GLY A 49 11.41 -24.36 7.04
N GLU A 50 11.82 -25.56 7.48
CA GLU A 50 13.10 -26.16 7.06
C GLU A 50 12.90 -26.85 5.72
N GLU A 51 13.48 -26.29 4.64
CA GLU A 51 13.48 -26.90 3.31
C GLU A 51 14.16 -28.27 3.33
N ALA A 52 13.50 -29.29 2.77
CA ALA A 52 14.07 -30.62 2.58
C ALA A 52 15.21 -30.53 1.56
N ALA A 53 16.44 -30.79 1.99
CA ALA A 53 17.56 -30.99 1.11
C ALA A 53 17.27 -32.21 0.20
N ALA A 54 17.15 -31.98 -1.09
CA ALA A 54 16.98 -33.00 -2.08
C ALA A 54 18.20 -33.91 -2.11
N SER A 55 18.06 -35.17 -1.63
CA SER A 55 19.03 -36.21 -1.81
C SER A 55 19.03 -36.68 -3.29
N THR A 56 20.05 -36.36 -4.03
CA THR A 56 20.34 -36.92 -5.36
C THR A 56 20.67 -38.40 -5.20
N VAL A 57 19.79 -39.25 -5.66
CA VAL A 57 20.09 -40.67 -5.93
C VAL A 57 20.51 -40.80 -7.39
N SER A 58 21.74 -41.27 -7.59
CA SER A 58 22.31 -41.65 -8.87
C SER A 58 21.59 -42.88 -9.42
N GLU A 59 21.05 -42.81 -10.63
CA GLU A 59 20.70 -43.99 -11.41
C GLU A 59 21.65 -44.13 -12.60
N GLY A 60 22.17 -45.36 -12.69
CA GLY A 60 23.16 -45.80 -13.63
C GLY A 60 22.65 -46.03 -15.06
N GLU A 61 23.63 -46.07 -15.91
CA GLU A 61 23.67 -46.35 -17.33
C GLU A 61 22.70 -47.38 -17.88
N ARG A 62 22.09 -47.08 -19.02
CA ARG A 62 21.90 -48.02 -20.14
C ARG A 62 21.92 -47.33 -21.50
N SER A 63 22.83 -47.87 -22.29
CA SER A 63 23.20 -47.58 -23.66
C SER A 63 22.09 -47.72 -24.72
N ALA A 64 22.14 -46.89 -25.74
CA ALA A 64 21.92 -47.27 -27.15
C ALA A 64 22.47 -46.20 -28.09
N LYS A 65 23.25 -46.68 -29.04
CA LYS A 65 24.00 -45.97 -30.09
C LYS A 65 23.18 -45.76 -31.38
N PRO A 66 23.74 -45.22 -32.46
CA PRO A 66 23.29 -43.97 -33.09
C PRO A 66 22.82 -44.13 -34.54
N VAL A 67 22.25 -43.11 -35.15
CA VAL A 67 22.20 -43.00 -36.63
C VAL A 67 22.61 -41.61 -37.06
N ALA A 68 23.54 -41.58 -38.01
CA ALA A 68 24.21 -40.42 -38.58
C ALA A 68 23.50 -39.84 -39.79
N ALA A 69 23.65 -38.51 -40.01
CA ALA A 69 23.85 -37.89 -41.35
C ALA A 69 24.24 -36.41 -41.17
N LYS A 70 25.41 -36.08 -41.42
CA LYS A 70 26.16 -35.41 -42.49
C LYS A 70 25.80 -33.96 -42.79
N ASN A 71 26.84 -33.12 -42.62
CA ASN A 71 27.35 -31.99 -43.42
C ASN A 71 26.91 -30.55 -43.14
N GLY A 72 28.00 -29.78 -42.91
CA GLY A 72 28.05 -28.38 -43.28
C GLY A 72 28.99 -27.50 -42.46
N ASN A 73 30.22 -27.35 -42.95
CA ASN A 73 31.30 -26.47 -42.52
C ASN A 73 30.92 -25.03 -42.17
N ALA A 74 31.51 -24.46 -41.10
CA ALA A 74 32.29 -23.23 -41.17
C ALA A 74 32.88 -22.81 -39.80
N LYS A 75 34.17 -22.74 -39.78
CA LYS A 75 35.19 -21.95 -39.08
C LYS A 75 34.89 -21.23 -37.74
N LYS A 76 35.64 -21.68 -36.72
CA LYS A 76 36.07 -20.90 -35.54
C LYS A 76 37.07 -19.80 -35.94
N PRO A 77 37.18 -18.76 -35.14
CA PRO A 77 38.50 -18.32 -34.69
C PRO A 77 38.65 -18.25 -33.15
N ALA A 78 39.91 -18.26 -32.79
CA ALA A 78 40.52 -18.59 -31.55
C ALA A 78 40.45 -17.55 -30.45
N ALA A 79 40.56 -18.02 -29.20
CA ALA A 79 40.82 -17.26 -27.97
C ALA A 79 42.28 -16.79 -27.88
N PRO A 80 42.59 -15.68 -27.23
CA PRO A 80 43.93 -15.39 -26.78
C PRO A 80 44.09 -15.62 -25.28
N LYS A 81 45.29 -16.09 -24.98
CA LYS A 81 45.88 -16.59 -23.75
C LYS A 81 46.08 -15.51 -22.68
N GLN A 82 45.94 -15.92 -21.45
CA GLN A 82 46.46 -15.29 -20.24
C GLN A 82 47.98 -15.26 -20.24
N THR A 83 48.57 -14.15 -19.79
CA THR A 83 49.95 -14.07 -19.31
C THR A 83 49.98 -13.42 -17.94
N GLN A 84 50.42 -14.21 -16.96
CA GLN A 84 50.95 -13.72 -15.68
C GLN A 84 52.42 -13.31 -15.87
N PRO A 85 52.99 -12.44 -15.05
CA PRO A 85 54.40 -12.47 -14.74
C PRO A 85 54.66 -12.73 -13.25
N ARG A 86 55.71 -13.50 -13.10
CA ARG A 86 56.35 -13.99 -11.87
C ARG A 86 57.19 -12.90 -11.18
N THR A 87 57.17 -13.02 -9.86
CA THR A 87 58.16 -12.76 -8.80
C THR A 87 59.61 -12.43 -9.19
N ASP A 88 60.19 -11.43 -8.48
CA ASP A 88 61.55 -11.58 -7.97
C ASP A 88 61.76 -10.87 -6.62
N ARG A 89 62.45 -11.63 -5.77
CA ARG A 89 62.94 -11.31 -4.41
C ARG A 89 64.13 -10.38 -4.48
N LYS A 90 64.30 -9.47 -3.51
CA LYS A 90 65.60 -9.23 -2.87
C LYS A 90 65.46 -8.74 -1.44
N LYS A 91 66.22 -9.46 -0.61
CA LYS A 91 66.49 -9.26 0.84
C LYS A 91 67.39 -8.05 1.09
N THR A 92 67.29 -7.59 2.32
CA THR A 92 68.37 -7.18 3.28
C THR A 92 67.83 -6.01 4.13
N ALA A 93 68.06 -5.82 5.37
CA ALA A 93 68.68 -6.45 6.52
C ALA A 93 68.29 -5.61 7.76
N GLN A 94 68.10 -6.27 8.87
CA GLN A 94 68.17 -5.62 10.21
C GLN A 94 69.64 -5.26 10.55
N PRO A 95 69.89 -4.39 11.53
CA PRO A 95 70.14 -4.88 12.87
C PRO A 95 69.72 -3.95 14.04
N THR A 96 69.29 -4.55 15.12
CA THR A 96 69.85 -4.65 16.50
C THR A 96 69.95 -3.36 17.30
N GLY A 97 69.46 -3.34 18.45
CA GLY A 97 69.87 -3.68 19.78
C GLY A 97 69.17 -2.71 20.74
N SER A 98 68.87 -2.95 21.88
CA SER A 98 69.17 -3.76 23.03
C SER A 98 68.69 -3.02 24.31
N GLN A 99 68.07 -3.82 25.14
CA GLN A 99 68.23 -3.90 26.62
C GLN A 99 67.88 -2.67 27.44
N SER A 100 67.29 -2.72 28.55
CA SER A 100 67.13 -3.62 29.70
C SER A 100 66.30 -2.88 30.75
N GLY A 101 65.59 -3.45 31.61
CA GLY A 101 65.69 -4.31 32.70
C GLY A 101 64.50 -4.14 33.60
N LYS A 102 63.91 -5.20 34.00
CA LYS A 102 63.83 -5.81 35.36
C LYS A 102 63.54 -4.84 36.50
N LYS A 103 62.52 -5.07 37.34
CA LYS A 103 62.19 -6.14 38.30
C LYS A 103 60.99 -5.72 39.12
N THR A 104 60.12 -6.66 39.35
CA THR A 104 59.72 -7.32 40.61
C THR A 104 59.03 -6.43 41.66
N ALA A 105 58.02 -6.81 42.41
CA ALA A 105 57.31 -8.04 42.72
C ALA A 105 56.25 -7.71 43.73
N GLU A 106 55.27 -8.60 43.86
CA GLU A 106 54.55 -9.00 45.10
C GLU A 106 53.84 -7.90 45.87
N GLY A 107 52.70 -8.04 46.40
CA GLY A 107 51.93 -9.21 46.76
C GLY A 107 50.87 -8.81 47.74
N GLN A 108 49.91 -9.68 47.86
CA GLN A 108 49.04 -9.89 49.03
C GLN A 108 47.77 -9.07 49.21
N LYS A 109 46.65 -9.79 48.98
CA LYS A 109 45.46 -9.71 49.82
C LYS A 109 45.80 -10.17 51.26
N PRO A 110 45.05 -9.76 52.33
CA PRO A 110 43.78 -10.46 52.61
C PRO A 110 42.67 -9.68 53.40
N ALA A 111 41.49 -10.22 53.24
CA ALA A 111 40.44 -10.60 54.24
C ALA A 111 39.78 -9.57 55.16
N GLN A 112 38.46 -9.51 55.02
CA GLN A 112 37.37 -9.61 56.01
C GLN A 112 37.42 -8.82 57.31
N LYS A 113 36.29 -8.08 57.59
CA LYS A 113 35.34 -8.23 58.69
C LYS A 113 34.31 -7.11 58.63
N GLN A 114 33.04 -7.39 58.42
CA GLN A 114 31.88 -7.63 59.28
C GLN A 114 31.64 -6.56 60.36
N GLN A 115 30.33 -6.20 60.43
CA GLN A 115 29.53 -5.58 61.50
C GLN A 115 29.40 -4.05 61.37
N GLY A 116 28.25 -3.42 61.51
CA GLY A 116 26.96 -3.81 62.02
C GLY A 116 25.92 -2.73 61.75
N ALA A 117 24.69 -3.10 61.72
CA ALA A 117 23.54 -2.19 61.76
C ALA A 117 23.29 -1.67 63.20
N PRO A 118 22.57 -0.56 63.39
CA PRO A 118 21.20 -0.68 63.87
C PRO A 118 20.21 0.34 63.23
N LYS A 119 19.07 -0.12 62.88
CA LYS A 119 17.70 0.00 63.38
C LYS A 119 17.22 1.33 63.93
N ASN A 120 15.99 1.64 63.46
CA ASN A 120 14.91 2.43 64.05
C ASN A 120 14.77 3.84 63.51
N SER A 121 13.58 4.33 63.14
CA SER A 121 12.21 3.96 63.43
C SER A 121 11.27 4.80 62.56
N ALA A 122 10.21 4.19 62.08
CA ALA A 122 9.04 4.89 61.63
C ALA A 122 8.26 5.53 62.78
N PRO A 123 7.36 6.48 62.50
CA PRO A 123 5.97 6.18 62.77
C PRO A 123 4.99 6.68 61.70
N LYS A 124 4.05 5.83 61.39
CA LYS A 124 2.64 6.10 61.05
C LYS A 124 1.85 6.15 62.38
N PRO A 125 0.54 6.44 62.40
CA PRO A 125 -0.43 7.07 61.53
C PRO A 125 -1.47 7.95 62.28
N LYS A 126 -2.48 8.46 61.61
CA LYS A 126 -3.92 8.59 62.00
C LYS A 126 -4.55 9.67 61.15
N SER A 127 -5.71 9.63 60.67
CA SER A 127 -6.92 8.83 60.61
C SER A 127 -8.01 9.71 60.03
N GLU A 128 -8.75 9.15 59.13
CA GLU A 128 -10.20 9.25 58.93
C GLU A 128 -10.91 10.60 58.96
N ALA A 129 -11.60 10.90 57.87
CA ALA A 129 -13.05 11.10 57.88
C ALA A 129 -13.61 11.18 56.46
N LYS A 130 -14.45 10.23 56.12
CA LYS A 130 -15.55 10.24 55.12
C LYS A 130 -16.86 10.54 55.88
N PRO A 131 -17.97 10.67 55.21
CA PRO A 131 -18.48 11.54 54.14
C PRO A 131 -19.78 12.25 54.58
N LYS A 132 -20.29 13.22 53.79
CA LYS A 132 -21.76 13.56 53.88
C LYS A 132 -22.37 13.83 52.52
N GLN A 133 -23.51 13.25 52.39
CA GLN A 133 -24.45 13.07 51.31
C GLN A 133 -25.03 14.35 50.75
N GLN A 134 -25.53 14.18 49.51
CA GLN A 134 -26.46 15.03 48.76
C GLN A 134 -27.73 15.43 49.55
N PRO A 135 -28.43 16.46 49.04
CA PRO A 135 -29.77 16.18 48.58
C PRO A 135 -30.11 16.73 47.17
N LYS A 136 -30.99 15.97 46.53
CA LYS A 136 -31.74 16.34 45.29
C LYS A 136 -32.73 17.44 45.55
N ALA A 137 -32.97 18.31 44.59
CA ALA A 137 -34.29 18.82 44.26
C ALA A 137 -34.33 19.42 42.86
N ASP A 138 -35.39 19.09 42.16
CA ASP A 138 -35.83 19.49 40.85
C ASP A 138 -36.09 21.01 40.72
N ALA A 139 -35.88 21.58 39.51
CA ALA A 139 -36.88 22.29 38.77
C ALA A 139 -36.32 22.99 37.51
N LYS A 140 -37.09 22.89 36.46
CA LYS A 140 -36.97 23.49 35.13
C LYS A 140 -36.79 25.02 35.21
N SER A 141 -35.95 25.59 34.32
CA SER A 141 -36.19 26.89 33.69
C SER A 141 -35.35 27.09 32.43
N GLU A 142 -36.04 27.53 31.37
CA GLU A 142 -35.51 27.87 30.05
C GLU A 142 -34.54 29.05 30.07
N PRO A 143 -33.64 29.19 29.07
CA PRO A 143 -32.69 30.28 29.01
C PRO A 143 -33.32 31.53 28.35
N LYS A 144 -33.19 32.68 29.03
CA LYS A 144 -33.55 34.03 28.59
C LYS A 144 -32.63 34.55 27.51
N LYS A 145 -33.26 35.14 26.47
CA LYS A 145 -32.68 35.95 25.39
C LYS A 145 -31.96 37.19 25.94
N ALA A 146 -30.82 37.52 25.37
CA ALA A 146 -30.12 38.79 25.53
C ALA A 146 -30.73 39.89 24.63
N PRO A 147 -30.71 41.19 25.03
CA PRO A 147 -31.51 42.24 24.41
C PRO A 147 -30.80 42.93 23.22
N GLN A 148 -31.61 43.30 22.23
CA GLN A 148 -31.26 44.21 21.14
C GLN A 148 -31.28 45.68 21.62
N PRO A 149 -30.47 46.59 21.07
CA PRO A 149 -30.58 48.03 21.35
C PRO A 149 -31.63 48.72 20.46
N ALA A 150 -32.28 49.68 21.09
CA ALA A 150 -33.47 50.37 20.65
C ALA A 150 -33.23 51.36 19.49
N LYS A 151 -34.26 51.49 18.64
CA LYS A 151 -34.43 52.57 17.66
C LYS A 151 -34.91 53.84 18.37
N ALA A 152 -34.24 54.95 18.13
CA ALA A 152 -34.80 56.31 18.43
C ALA A 152 -35.35 56.90 17.14
N LYS A 153 -36.64 57.23 17.23
CA LYS A 153 -37.38 58.11 16.27
C LYS A 153 -37.16 59.58 16.71
N ASN A 154 -36.88 60.44 15.77
CA ASN A 154 -37.39 61.77 15.84
C ASN A 154 -37.72 62.36 14.44
N ASN A 155 -38.98 62.73 14.28
CA ASN A 155 -39.45 63.53 13.21
C ASN A 155 -39.10 65.01 13.46
N GLU A 156 -38.73 65.72 12.41
CA GLU A 156 -39.25 67.09 12.25
C GLU A 156 -39.14 67.54 10.78
N THR A 157 -40.24 67.98 10.29
CA THR A 157 -40.56 68.56 9.00
C THR A 157 -40.17 70.04 8.97
N VAL A 158 -39.40 70.52 7.97
CA VAL A 158 -39.51 71.96 7.53
C VAL A 158 -39.21 72.05 6.01
N LYS A 159 -40.02 72.94 5.43
CA LYS A 159 -40.40 73.28 4.07
C LYS A 159 -39.29 73.74 3.13
N LYS A 160 -39.63 73.52 1.84
CA LYS A 160 -39.04 74.06 0.59
C LYS A 160 -38.74 75.56 0.56
N GLN A 161 -37.73 75.94 -0.15
CA GLN A 161 -37.75 76.74 -1.38
C GLN A 161 -36.42 76.91 -2.08
N PRO A 162 -36.36 77.34 -3.38
CA PRO A 162 -35.32 76.96 -4.34
C PRO A 162 -34.41 78.10 -4.79
N ALA A 163 -33.34 77.78 -5.44
CA ALA A 163 -32.59 78.43 -6.50
C ALA A 163 -31.07 78.53 -6.22
N LYS A 164 -30.20 78.15 -7.13
CA LYS A 164 -29.74 78.74 -8.38
C LYS A 164 -28.63 77.86 -8.99
N LYS A 165 -28.71 77.74 -10.29
CA LYS A 165 -27.64 77.09 -11.16
C LYS A 165 -26.28 77.70 -10.95
N ALA A 166 -25.27 76.88 -10.80
CA ALA A 166 -23.86 77.15 -11.21
C ALA A 166 -23.29 75.92 -11.88
N ALA A 167 -22.52 76.12 -12.92
CA ALA A 167 -22.06 75.20 -13.91
C ALA A 167 -21.13 74.12 -13.37
N ALA A 168 -21.30 72.88 -13.89
CA ALA A 168 -20.45 71.71 -13.64
C ALA A 168 -19.11 71.80 -14.39
N PRO A 169 -18.02 71.30 -13.82
CA PRO A 169 -16.88 70.89 -14.61
C PRO A 169 -17.05 69.44 -15.09
N SER A 170 -16.66 69.22 -16.34
CA SER A 170 -16.71 67.99 -17.08
C SER A 170 -16.19 66.74 -16.35
N SER A 171 -17.04 65.73 -16.18
CA SER A 171 -16.69 64.37 -15.75
C SER A 171 -15.89 63.67 -16.83
N VAL A 172 -14.64 63.31 -16.50
CA VAL A 172 -13.88 62.32 -17.24
C VAL A 172 -14.54 60.97 -16.99
N THR A 173 -15.24 60.46 -17.96
CA THR A 173 -15.78 59.09 -17.97
C THR A 173 -14.60 58.11 -18.09
N ALA A 174 -14.34 57.33 -17.03
CA ALA A 174 -13.50 56.14 -17.12
C ALA A 174 -14.15 55.19 -18.15
N PRO A 175 -13.36 54.55 -19.04
CA PRO A 175 -13.91 53.58 -19.97
C PRO A 175 -14.43 52.38 -19.17
N GLN A 176 -15.71 52.12 -19.27
CA GLN A 176 -16.27 50.84 -18.83
C GLN A 176 -15.60 49.72 -19.62
N PRO A 177 -15.14 48.61 -18.96
CA PRO A 177 -14.63 47.48 -19.72
C PRO A 177 -15.78 46.94 -20.57
N ASN A 178 -15.56 46.99 -21.88
CA ASN A 178 -16.40 46.33 -22.86
C ASN A 178 -16.56 44.88 -22.43
N ARG A 179 -17.67 44.51 -21.81
CA ARG A 179 -18.08 43.10 -21.72
C ARG A 179 -18.34 42.64 -23.13
N SER A 180 -17.26 42.28 -23.84
CA SER A 180 -17.41 41.39 -24.96
C SER A 180 -18.07 40.14 -24.36
N THR A 181 -19.32 39.96 -24.66
CA THR A 181 -20.00 38.68 -24.55
C THR A 181 -19.17 37.70 -25.38
N ARG A 182 -18.19 37.05 -24.73
CA ARG A 182 -17.59 35.84 -25.25
C ARG A 182 -18.76 34.88 -25.46
N ARG A 183 -19.22 34.81 -26.71
CA ARG A 183 -20.10 33.75 -27.16
C ARG A 183 -19.42 32.45 -26.72
N SER A 184 -19.86 31.84 -25.63
CA SER A 184 -19.67 30.43 -25.43
C SER A 184 -20.09 29.79 -26.75
N LYS A 185 -19.17 29.08 -27.42
CA LYS A 185 -19.58 28.22 -28.52
C LYS A 185 -20.68 27.34 -27.94
N LYS A 186 -21.94 27.55 -28.37
CA LYS A 186 -23.03 26.63 -28.07
C LYS A 186 -22.47 25.28 -28.43
N VAL A 187 -22.39 24.38 -27.44
CA VAL A 187 -22.18 22.97 -27.69
C VAL A 187 -23.30 22.59 -28.65
N ASP A 188 -22.89 22.28 -29.88
CA ASP A 188 -23.81 21.83 -30.91
C ASP A 188 -24.55 20.63 -30.34
N GLY A 189 -25.88 20.65 -30.31
CA GLY A 189 -26.70 19.55 -29.79
C GLY A 189 -26.64 18.27 -30.63
N THR A 190 -25.66 18.19 -31.54
CA THR A 190 -25.43 17.06 -32.41
C THR A 190 -24.75 15.92 -31.61
N ARG A 191 -25.41 14.78 -31.53
CA ARG A 191 -24.84 13.58 -30.94
C ARG A 191 -23.63 13.12 -31.73
N ARG A 192 -22.57 12.75 -31.02
CA ARG A 192 -21.26 12.34 -31.55
C ARG A 192 -21.05 10.85 -31.29
N PRO A 193 -20.06 10.20 -31.94
CA PRO A 193 -19.68 8.84 -31.61
C PRO A 193 -19.42 8.68 -30.10
N PRO A 194 -20.01 7.68 -29.45
CA PRO A 194 -19.98 7.56 -28.01
C PRO A 194 -18.57 7.25 -27.47
N LEU A 195 -18.26 7.79 -26.30
CA LEU A 195 -17.14 7.42 -25.46
C LEU A 195 -17.66 6.72 -24.22
N LYS A 196 -17.03 5.62 -23.84
CA LYS A 196 -17.22 4.95 -22.55
C LYS A 196 -16.05 5.27 -21.63
N ILE A 197 -16.34 5.59 -20.39
CA ILE A 197 -15.39 5.80 -19.29
C ILE A 197 -15.70 4.71 -18.26
N ILE A 198 -14.71 3.88 -17.92
CA ILE A 198 -14.90 2.71 -17.06
C ILE A 198 -13.76 2.67 -16.05
N SER A 199 -14.07 2.89 -14.78
CA SER A 199 -13.08 2.72 -13.71
C SER A 199 -13.03 1.25 -13.30
N LEU A 200 -11.86 0.63 -13.39
CA LEU A 200 -11.60 -0.74 -12.92
C LEU A 200 -11.02 -0.77 -11.49
N GLY A 201 -10.70 0.40 -10.94
CA GLY A 201 -10.26 0.64 -9.58
C GLY A 201 -10.23 2.13 -9.25
N GLY A 202 -10.00 2.49 -7.97
CA GLY A 202 -9.86 3.87 -7.51
C GLY A 202 -11.18 4.62 -7.29
N LEU A 203 -12.33 3.94 -7.24
CA LEU A 203 -13.63 4.53 -6.88
C LEU A 203 -14.24 3.81 -5.68
N GLY A 204 -14.61 4.59 -4.65
CA GLY A 204 -15.13 4.05 -3.41
C GLY A 204 -14.07 3.38 -2.54
N GLU A 205 -12.82 3.47 -2.92
CA GLU A 205 -11.64 2.91 -2.25
C GLU A 205 -10.42 3.82 -2.46
N ILE A 206 -9.33 3.57 -1.75
CA ILE A 206 -8.02 4.20 -1.96
C ILE A 206 -7.08 3.19 -2.59
N GLY A 207 -6.43 3.59 -3.68
CA GLY A 207 -5.51 2.75 -4.46
C GLY A 207 -6.16 2.02 -5.63
N LYS A 208 -5.40 1.16 -6.30
CA LYS A 208 -5.78 0.42 -7.52
C LYS A 208 -6.29 1.30 -8.67
N ASN A 209 -5.81 2.53 -8.77
CA ASN A 209 -6.30 3.47 -9.78
C ASN A 209 -6.14 2.90 -11.18
N MET A 210 -7.25 2.80 -11.91
CA MET A 210 -7.28 2.31 -13.28
C MET A 210 -8.54 2.77 -13.97
N THR A 211 -8.41 3.60 -15.01
CA THR A 211 -9.55 4.12 -15.78
C THR A 211 -9.37 3.82 -17.27
N VAL A 212 -10.39 3.25 -17.87
CA VAL A 212 -10.44 2.89 -19.29
C VAL A 212 -11.30 3.91 -20.04
N PHE A 213 -10.77 4.43 -21.14
CA PHE A 213 -11.49 5.25 -22.11
C PHE A 213 -11.63 4.45 -23.40
N GLU A 214 -12.86 4.14 -23.80
CA GLU A 214 -13.15 3.29 -24.95
C GLU A 214 -14.05 4.01 -25.96
N THR A 215 -13.56 4.07 -27.19
CA THR A 215 -14.37 4.33 -28.39
C THR A 215 -14.73 3.00 -29.06
N GLU A 216 -15.46 3.04 -30.17
CA GLU A 216 -15.77 1.82 -30.93
C GLU A 216 -14.50 1.06 -31.36
N GLN A 217 -13.42 1.77 -31.71
CA GLN A 217 -12.21 1.21 -32.34
C GLN A 217 -11.00 1.13 -31.40
N ASP A 218 -10.88 2.04 -30.47
CA ASP A 218 -9.67 2.23 -29.67
C ASP A 218 -9.98 2.25 -28.17
N ILE A 219 -9.05 1.70 -27.38
CA ILE A 219 -9.03 1.74 -25.92
C ILE A 219 -7.71 2.35 -25.47
N ILE A 220 -7.77 3.29 -24.54
CA ILE A 220 -6.63 3.71 -23.73
C ILE A 220 -6.91 3.42 -22.27
N VAL A 221 -5.84 3.16 -21.52
CA VAL A 221 -5.89 2.92 -20.08
C VAL A 221 -5.12 4.05 -19.38
N ALA A 222 -5.74 4.74 -18.45
CA ALA A 222 -5.10 5.69 -17.57
C ALA A 222 -4.83 5.01 -16.24
N ASP A 223 -3.54 4.92 -15.87
CA ASP A 223 -2.99 4.25 -14.70
C ASP A 223 -3.26 2.73 -14.62
N CYS A 224 -2.49 2.05 -13.79
CA CYS A 224 -2.65 0.64 -13.46
C CYS A 224 -2.02 0.38 -12.08
N GLY A 225 -2.73 0.78 -11.05
CA GLY A 225 -2.25 0.80 -9.68
C GLY A 225 -2.48 -0.49 -8.91
N SER A 226 -1.99 -0.51 -7.69
CA SER A 226 -2.27 -1.50 -6.66
C SER A 226 -2.78 -0.84 -5.38
N ALA A 227 -3.34 -1.63 -4.48
CA ALA A 227 -3.68 -1.23 -3.13
C ALA A 227 -3.03 -2.18 -2.13
N PHE A 228 -2.81 -1.71 -0.91
CA PHE A 228 -2.44 -2.57 0.20
C PHE A 228 -3.64 -3.44 0.62
N PRO A 229 -3.40 -4.68 1.08
CA PRO A 229 -4.48 -5.51 1.59
C PRO A 229 -5.02 -4.95 2.91
N ASP A 230 -6.34 -5.09 3.10
CA ASP A 230 -7.00 -4.81 4.38
C ASP A 230 -6.59 -5.84 5.46
N ASP A 231 -6.80 -5.52 6.73
CA ASP A 231 -6.51 -6.41 7.89
C ASP A 231 -7.24 -7.77 7.82
N ASP A 232 -8.32 -7.86 7.04
CA ASP A 232 -9.11 -9.08 6.83
C ASP A 232 -8.56 -10.01 5.74
N LEU A 233 -7.42 -9.66 5.13
CA LEU A 233 -6.75 -10.39 4.05
C LEU A 233 -5.38 -10.97 4.49
N PRO A 234 -5.34 -11.91 5.45
CA PRO A 234 -4.08 -12.42 5.99
C PRO A 234 -3.22 -13.10 4.91
N GLY A 235 -1.95 -12.69 4.84
CA GLY A 235 -0.96 -13.24 3.91
C GLY A 235 -1.13 -12.83 2.45
N VAL A 236 -1.92 -11.80 2.17
CA VAL A 236 -2.00 -11.15 0.85
C VAL A 236 -0.98 -10.01 0.83
N ASP A 237 -0.18 -9.92 -0.23
CA ASP A 237 0.85 -8.89 -0.37
C ASP A 237 0.30 -7.62 -1.03
N LEU A 238 -0.52 -7.77 -2.07
CA LEU A 238 -1.08 -6.68 -2.86
C LEU A 238 -2.48 -7.01 -3.35
N VAL A 239 -3.25 -5.96 -3.63
CA VAL A 239 -4.55 -6.05 -4.31
C VAL A 239 -4.47 -5.28 -5.62
N ILE A 240 -4.83 -5.90 -6.74
CA ILE A 240 -4.80 -5.28 -8.07
C ILE A 240 -6.19 -5.32 -8.71
N PRO A 241 -6.45 -4.47 -9.74
CA PRO A 241 -7.70 -4.52 -10.49
C PRO A 241 -7.89 -5.85 -11.23
N ASP A 242 -9.14 -6.21 -11.50
CA ASP A 242 -9.48 -7.32 -12.40
C ASP A 242 -9.31 -6.89 -13.86
N PHE A 243 -8.37 -7.51 -14.56
CA PHE A 243 -8.04 -7.21 -15.96
C PHE A 243 -8.91 -7.94 -16.99
N THR A 244 -9.90 -8.72 -16.57
CA THR A 244 -10.74 -9.54 -17.45
C THR A 244 -11.37 -8.74 -18.59
N TYR A 245 -11.79 -7.50 -18.33
CA TYR A 245 -12.34 -6.64 -19.36
C TYR A 245 -11.31 -6.27 -20.43
N LEU A 246 -10.11 -5.92 -20.00
CA LEU A 246 -9.00 -5.54 -20.89
C LEU A 246 -8.51 -6.74 -21.70
N GLN A 247 -8.42 -7.93 -21.08
CA GLN A 247 -8.04 -9.17 -21.78
C GLN A 247 -8.99 -9.47 -22.96
N LYS A 248 -10.30 -9.35 -22.72
CA LYS A 248 -11.32 -9.56 -23.76
C LYS A 248 -11.25 -8.54 -24.90
N ASN A 249 -10.68 -7.38 -24.65
CA ASN A 249 -10.59 -6.27 -25.60
C ASN A 249 -9.13 -5.91 -25.99
N ALA A 250 -8.17 -6.82 -25.75
CA ALA A 250 -6.74 -6.55 -25.92
C ALA A 250 -6.37 -5.98 -27.30
N GLY A 251 -7.04 -6.42 -28.36
CA GLY A 251 -6.82 -5.93 -29.73
C GLY A 251 -7.16 -4.45 -29.97
N LYS A 252 -7.96 -3.84 -29.10
CA LYS A 252 -8.32 -2.42 -29.15
C LYS A 252 -7.37 -1.53 -28.34
N ILE A 253 -6.54 -2.08 -27.44
CA ILE A 253 -5.70 -1.28 -26.52
C ILE A 253 -4.58 -0.64 -27.31
N ARG A 254 -4.51 0.70 -27.27
CA ARG A 254 -3.52 1.52 -27.97
C ARG A 254 -2.37 1.99 -27.09
N GLY A 255 -2.58 2.02 -25.78
CA GLY A 255 -1.55 2.41 -24.82
C GLY A 255 -2.08 2.47 -23.39
N ILE A 256 -1.13 2.43 -22.46
CA ILE A 256 -1.32 2.66 -21.04
C ILE A 256 -0.59 3.97 -20.73
N PHE A 257 -1.32 4.94 -20.20
CA PHE A 257 -0.85 6.28 -19.90
C PHE A 257 -0.79 6.45 -18.40
N ILE A 258 0.37 6.79 -17.86
CA ILE A 258 0.59 6.86 -16.42
C ILE A 258 0.73 8.31 -16.00
N THR A 259 -0.12 8.72 -15.04
CA THR A 259 -0.15 10.09 -14.51
C THR A 259 1.10 10.40 -13.70
N HIS A 260 1.53 9.49 -12.84
CA HIS A 260 2.71 9.63 -11.98
C HIS A 260 3.14 8.27 -11.39
N GLY A 261 4.28 8.26 -10.68
CA GLY A 261 4.97 7.03 -10.25
C GLY A 261 4.61 6.49 -8.88
N HIS A 262 3.47 6.83 -8.28
CA HIS A 262 3.02 6.23 -7.02
C HIS A 262 2.53 4.79 -7.22
N GLU A 263 2.60 3.99 -6.15
CA GLU A 263 2.28 2.56 -6.17
C GLU A 263 0.83 2.28 -6.57
N ASP A 264 -0.08 3.11 -6.10
CA ASP A 264 -1.50 3.04 -6.41
C ASP A 264 -1.87 3.50 -7.84
N HIS A 265 -0.85 3.90 -8.65
CA HIS A 265 -0.96 4.22 -10.08
C HIS A 265 -0.11 3.31 -10.96
N ILE A 266 0.96 2.66 -10.43
CA ILE A 266 1.85 1.80 -11.24
C ILE A 266 1.99 0.37 -10.70
N GLY A 267 1.52 0.07 -9.49
CA GLY A 267 1.79 -1.20 -8.81
C GLY A 267 1.16 -2.42 -9.48
N GLY A 268 0.02 -2.26 -10.17
CA GLY A 268 -0.62 -3.31 -10.94
C GLY A 268 0.00 -3.57 -12.31
N LEU A 269 0.82 -2.63 -12.80
CA LEU A 269 1.35 -2.65 -14.17
C LEU A 269 2.16 -3.90 -14.53
N PRO A 270 3.06 -4.44 -13.68
CA PRO A 270 3.79 -5.66 -13.99
C PRO A 270 2.87 -6.88 -14.22
N PHE A 271 1.76 -6.94 -13.51
CA PHE A 271 0.78 -8.02 -13.63
C PHE A 271 -0.06 -7.90 -14.90
N LEU A 272 -0.44 -6.68 -15.28
CA LEU A 272 -1.14 -6.39 -16.52
C LEU A 272 -0.26 -6.70 -17.73
N LEU A 273 1.00 -6.23 -17.74
CA LEU A 273 1.91 -6.39 -18.87
C LEU A 273 2.35 -7.83 -19.11
N LYS A 274 2.30 -8.71 -18.12
CA LYS A 274 2.44 -10.17 -18.32
C LYS A 274 1.31 -10.79 -19.14
N GLN A 275 0.15 -10.12 -19.17
CA GLN A 275 -1.06 -10.64 -19.84
C GLN A 275 -1.36 -9.86 -21.13
N ILE A 276 -1.07 -8.56 -21.16
CA ILE A 276 -1.38 -7.65 -22.27
C ILE A 276 -0.18 -6.76 -22.52
N ASN A 277 0.57 -7.03 -23.59
CA ASN A 277 1.76 -6.25 -23.94
C ASN A 277 1.36 -5.00 -24.74
N ALA A 278 0.99 -3.93 -24.04
CA ALA A 278 0.67 -2.62 -24.62
C ALA A 278 1.80 -1.62 -24.37
N PRO A 279 2.00 -0.60 -25.25
CA PRO A 279 2.97 0.46 -24.99
C PRO A 279 2.56 1.30 -23.78
N VAL A 280 3.53 1.60 -22.92
CA VAL A 280 3.37 2.44 -21.73
C VAL A 280 3.97 3.80 -21.99
N TYR A 281 3.27 4.86 -21.58
CA TYR A 281 3.68 6.26 -21.69
C TYR A 281 3.66 6.90 -20.31
N GLY A 282 4.71 7.60 -19.94
CA GLY A 282 4.84 8.34 -18.68
C GLY A 282 6.03 9.29 -18.70
N THR A 283 6.12 10.14 -17.69
CA THR A 283 7.25 11.06 -17.53
C THR A 283 8.52 10.34 -17.10
N ALA A 284 9.67 11.02 -17.12
CA ALA A 284 10.96 10.35 -16.96
C ALA A 284 11.13 9.62 -15.63
N LEU A 285 10.75 10.26 -14.51
CA LEU A 285 10.81 9.62 -13.20
C LEU A 285 9.83 8.44 -13.12
N THR A 286 8.62 8.62 -13.61
CA THR A 286 7.58 7.56 -13.65
C THR A 286 8.07 6.34 -14.43
N ILE A 287 8.64 6.54 -15.63
CA ILE A 287 9.20 5.45 -16.45
C ILE A 287 10.41 4.79 -15.77
N GLY A 288 11.25 5.57 -15.09
CA GLY A 288 12.36 5.02 -14.29
C GLY A 288 11.88 4.07 -13.20
N LEU A 289 10.86 4.48 -12.42
CA LEU A 289 10.26 3.65 -11.37
C LEU A 289 9.60 2.39 -11.93
N ILE A 290 8.85 2.52 -13.04
CA ILE A 290 8.25 1.38 -13.75
C ILE A 290 9.34 0.42 -14.23
N SER A 291 10.43 0.93 -14.81
CA SER A 291 11.55 0.11 -15.27
C SER A 291 12.16 -0.74 -14.15
N GLY A 292 12.33 -0.15 -12.96
CA GLY A 292 12.76 -0.86 -11.76
C GLY A 292 11.84 -2.02 -11.41
N LYS A 293 10.52 -1.77 -11.35
CA LYS A 293 9.52 -2.80 -11.08
C LYS A 293 9.48 -3.92 -12.13
N LEU A 294 9.51 -3.56 -13.40
CA LEU A 294 9.50 -4.55 -14.49
C LEU A 294 10.79 -5.40 -14.49
N LYS A 295 11.92 -4.83 -14.06
CA LYS A 295 13.17 -5.56 -13.86
C LYS A 295 13.06 -6.56 -12.72
N GLU A 296 12.47 -6.18 -11.57
CA GLU A 296 12.19 -7.07 -10.45
C GLU A 296 11.29 -8.25 -10.86
N HIS A 297 10.29 -7.98 -11.72
CA HIS A 297 9.39 -9.00 -12.28
C HIS A 297 9.97 -9.77 -13.48
N GLY A 298 11.20 -9.45 -13.94
CA GLY A 298 11.88 -10.15 -15.04
C GLY A 298 11.30 -9.94 -16.44
N ILE A 299 10.47 -8.90 -16.65
CA ILE A 299 9.77 -8.66 -17.91
C ILE A 299 10.16 -7.34 -18.62
N LEU A 300 11.11 -6.57 -18.08
CA LEU A 300 11.48 -5.26 -18.63
C LEU A 300 11.78 -5.31 -20.14
N ASN A 301 12.55 -6.30 -20.59
CA ASN A 301 12.96 -6.43 -21.99
C ASN A 301 11.82 -6.80 -22.96
N GLN A 302 10.65 -7.16 -22.42
CA GLN A 302 9.46 -7.52 -23.19
C GLN A 302 8.49 -6.35 -23.34
N CYS A 303 8.67 -5.26 -22.55
CA CYS A 303 7.76 -4.15 -22.44
C CYS A 303 8.26 -2.95 -23.28
N LYS A 304 7.32 -2.24 -23.90
CA LYS A 304 7.62 -1.00 -24.63
C LYS A 304 7.31 0.20 -23.74
N LEU A 305 8.35 0.83 -23.20
CA LEU A 305 8.28 2.04 -22.40
C LEU A 305 8.60 3.27 -23.24
N ASN A 306 7.81 4.32 -23.13
CA ASN A 306 7.96 5.57 -23.87
C ASN A 306 7.94 6.73 -22.86
N THR A 307 9.05 7.46 -22.82
CA THR A 307 9.17 8.66 -21.99
C THR A 307 8.59 9.85 -22.73
N VAL A 308 7.75 10.62 -22.05
CA VAL A 308 7.13 11.86 -22.52
C VAL A 308 7.43 13.00 -21.56
N LYS A 309 7.17 14.23 -22.00
CA LYS A 309 7.30 15.44 -21.18
C LYS A 309 5.94 16.12 -21.01
N PRO A 310 5.73 16.89 -19.93
CA PRO A 310 4.59 17.80 -19.87
C PRO A 310 4.50 18.68 -21.12
N GLY A 311 3.32 18.79 -21.71
CA GLY A 311 3.06 19.46 -23.00
C GLY A 311 3.05 18.51 -24.21
N ASP A 312 3.63 17.32 -24.12
CA ASP A 312 3.59 16.34 -25.20
C ASP A 312 2.18 15.79 -25.42
N THR A 313 1.84 15.57 -26.69
CA THR A 313 0.59 14.91 -27.09
C THR A 313 0.89 13.62 -27.84
N VAL A 314 0.38 12.52 -27.34
CA VAL A 314 0.51 11.18 -27.93
C VAL A 314 -0.78 10.81 -28.63
N ARG A 315 -0.69 10.41 -29.90
CA ARG A 315 -1.82 9.85 -30.64
C ARG A 315 -2.04 8.38 -30.24
N ALA A 316 -3.23 8.06 -29.79
CA ALA A 316 -3.63 6.73 -29.36
C ALA A 316 -4.67 6.14 -30.32
N GLY A 317 -4.20 5.31 -31.25
CA GLY A 317 -5.02 4.75 -32.32
C GLY A 317 -5.46 5.80 -33.35
N THR A 318 -6.68 5.67 -33.81
CA THR A 318 -7.25 6.54 -34.84
C THR A 318 -8.20 7.59 -34.29
N THR A 319 -8.74 7.38 -33.10
CA THR A 319 -9.85 8.15 -32.55
C THR A 319 -9.49 9.02 -31.36
N MET A 320 -8.36 8.76 -30.68
CA MET A 320 -7.99 9.48 -29.46
C MET A 320 -6.58 10.07 -29.51
N SER A 321 -6.36 11.11 -28.71
CA SER A 321 -5.03 11.60 -28.36
C SER A 321 -5.01 12.04 -26.90
N VAL A 322 -3.86 11.85 -26.24
CA VAL A 322 -3.62 12.17 -24.83
C VAL A 322 -2.51 13.20 -24.75
N GLU A 323 -2.81 14.36 -24.20
CA GLU A 323 -1.86 15.41 -23.87
C GLU A 323 -1.53 15.35 -22.39
N PHE A 324 -0.25 15.41 -22.04
CA PHE A 324 0.26 15.42 -20.67
C PHE A 324 0.32 16.88 -20.17
N VAL A 325 -0.47 17.24 -19.18
CA VAL A 325 -0.53 18.58 -18.60
C VAL A 325 0.11 18.56 -17.22
N ARG A 326 1.11 19.41 -16.97
CA ARG A 326 1.84 19.43 -15.68
C ARG A 326 0.94 19.77 -14.52
N VAL A 327 1.01 18.96 -13.45
CA VAL A 327 0.43 19.24 -12.14
C VAL A 327 1.50 19.14 -11.05
N ASN A 328 1.23 19.66 -9.85
CA ASN A 328 2.04 19.40 -8.68
C ASN A 328 1.42 18.28 -7.86
N HIS A 329 2.27 17.44 -7.32
CA HIS A 329 1.90 16.38 -6.39
C HIS A 329 3.04 16.15 -5.38
N SER A 330 2.98 15.10 -4.55
CA SER A 330 4.06 14.72 -3.63
C SER A 330 5.25 14.05 -4.31
N ILE A 331 5.15 13.73 -5.59
CA ILE A 331 6.21 13.18 -6.43
C ILE A 331 6.46 14.12 -7.63
N PRO A 332 7.72 14.31 -8.08
CA PRO A 332 8.00 15.06 -9.30
C PRO A 332 7.33 14.49 -10.55
N ASP A 333 7.18 15.31 -11.56
CA ASP A 333 6.71 14.93 -12.90
C ASP A 333 5.27 14.44 -13.01
N ALA A 334 4.43 14.67 -12.01
CA ALA A 334 3.02 14.31 -12.08
C ALA A 334 2.31 15.09 -13.19
N CYS A 335 1.42 14.41 -13.94
CA CYS A 335 0.65 14.99 -15.04
C CYS A 335 -0.84 14.63 -14.94
N ALA A 336 -1.66 15.61 -15.28
CA ALA A 336 -3.03 15.42 -15.71
C ALA A 336 -3.06 15.03 -17.19
N PHE A 337 -4.19 14.50 -17.66
CA PHE A 337 -4.41 14.18 -19.07
C PHE A 337 -5.53 15.03 -19.68
N ALA A 338 -5.26 15.65 -20.84
CA ALA A 338 -6.29 16.17 -21.70
C ALA A 338 -6.51 15.20 -22.86
N ILE A 339 -7.60 14.44 -22.78
CA ILE A 339 -7.93 13.33 -23.68
C ILE A 339 -8.93 13.83 -24.71
N ARG A 340 -8.47 13.99 -25.95
CA ARG A 340 -9.36 14.36 -27.06
C ARG A 340 -9.95 13.12 -27.68
N THR A 341 -11.27 13.09 -27.76
CA THR A 341 -12.06 11.97 -28.25
C THR A 341 -13.11 12.47 -29.25
N PRO A 342 -13.72 11.57 -30.02
CA PRO A 342 -14.83 11.97 -30.90
C PRO A 342 -16.02 12.59 -30.14
N ALA A 343 -16.28 12.19 -28.90
CA ALA A 343 -17.34 12.74 -28.06
C ALA A 343 -17.03 14.15 -27.56
N GLY A 344 -15.76 14.47 -27.35
CA GLY A 344 -15.29 15.76 -26.84
C GLY A 344 -13.99 15.63 -26.04
N LEU A 345 -13.58 16.75 -25.43
CA LEU A 345 -12.38 16.85 -24.59
C LEU A 345 -12.70 16.40 -23.16
N ILE A 346 -11.99 15.40 -22.68
CA ILE A 346 -12.03 14.93 -21.29
C ILE A 346 -10.74 15.38 -20.61
N VAL A 347 -10.86 15.90 -19.39
CA VAL A 347 -9.70 16.20 -18.53
C VAL A 347 -9.72 15.25 -17.34
N LEU A 348 -8.65 14.48 -17.16
CA LEU A 348 -8.39 13.66 -15.97
C LEU A 348 -7.25 14.31 -15.21
N THR A 349 -7.50 14.74 -13.97
CA THR A 349 -6.48 15.48 -13.19
C THR A 349 -5.30 14.62 -12.78
N GLY A 350 -5.48 13.28 -12.68
CA GLY A 350 -4.60 12.48 -11.83
C GLY A 350 -4.63 13.05 -10.41
N ASP A 351 -3.63 12.71 -9.62
CA ASP A 351 -3.45 13.28 -8.29
C ASP A 351 -2.79 14.64 -8.39
N PHE A 352 -3.36 15.65 -7.76
CA PHE A 352 -2.86 17.00 -7.90
C PHE A 352 -3.04 17.86 -6.64
N LYS A 353 -2.22 18.88 -6.54
CA LYS A 353 -2.41 20.06 -5.71
C LYS A 353 -2.00 21.32 -6.46
N VAL A 354 -2.31 22.49 -5.93
CA VAL A 354 -1.83 23.77 -6.47
C VAL A 354 -0.74 24.31 -5.55
N ASP A 355 0.52 24.12 -5.94
CA ASP A 355 1.68 24.66 -5.22
C ASP A 355 2.35 25.75 -6.08
N PHE A 356 2.22 27.00 -5.65
CA PHE A 356 2.82 28.15 -6.33
C PHE A 356 4.33 28.30 -6.06
N THR A 357 4.85 27.57 -5.10
CA THR A 357 6.26 27.62 -4.69
C THR A 357 6.81 26.21 -4.47
N PRO A 358 6.75 25.34 -5.50
CA PRO A 358 7.21 23.96 -5.37
C PRO A 358 8.70 23.91 -4.98
N ILE A 359 9.13 22.81 -4.38
CA ILE A 359 10.52 22.59 -3.97
C ILE A 359 11.45 22.55 -5.17
N SER A 360 11.01 21.83 -6.21
CA SER A 360 11.73 21.73 -7.49
C SER A 360 10.73 21.73 -8.64
N GLY A 361 11.23 22.01 -9.86
CA GLY A 361 10.39 22.09 -11.04
C GLY A 361 9.54 23.36 -11.09
N GLU A 362 8.51 23.31 -11.90
CA GLU A 362 7.60 24.44 -12.14
C GLU A 362 6.24 24.20 -11.47
N PRO A 363 5.49 25.28 -11.17
CA PRO A 363 4.12 25.18 -10.69
C PRO A 363 3.20 24.44 -11.67
N ILE A 364 2.04 24.00 -11.18
CA ILE A 364 0.95 23.48 -12.01
C ILE A 364 0.62 24.43 -13.16
N ASP A 365 0.40 23.89 -14.36
CA ASP A 365 0.14 24.67 -15.56
C ASP A 365 -1.32 25.17 -15.63
N LEU A 366 -1.65 26.12 -14.77
CA LEU A 366 -3.00 26.74 -14.72
C LEU A 366 -3.36 27.46 -16.02
N VAL A 367 -2.35 27.95 -16.77
CA VAL A 367 -2.58 28.58 -18.07
C VAL A 367 -3.15 27.56 -19.05
N ARG A 368 -2.54 26.37 -19.11
CA ARG A 368 -3.02 25.30 -19.98
C ARG A 368 -4.43 24.84 -19.61
N PHE A 369 -4.75 24.71 -18.31
CA PHE A 369 -6.12 24.41 -17.89
C PHE A 369 -7.12 25.46 -18.34
N GLY A 370 -6.77 26.75 -18.31
CA GLY A 370 -7.61 27.83 -18.85
C GLY A 370 -7.78 27.78 -20.36
N GLU A 371 -6.74 27.39 -21.11
CA GLU A 371 -6.80 27.17 -22.55
C GLU A 371 -7.71 25.99 -22.91
N LEU A 372 -7.58 24.86 -22.18
CA LEU A 372 -8.47 23.70 -22.33
C LEU A 372 -9.93 24.07 -22.04
N GLY A 373 -10.20 24.92 -21.03
CA GLY A 373 -11.52 25.48 -20.78
C GLY A 373 -12.04 26.31 -21.97
N SER A 374 -11.14 27.04 -22.66
CA SER A 374 -11.49 27.79 -23.86
C SER A 374 -11.71 26.88 -25.09
N GLU A 375 -11.06 25.73 -25.19
CA GLU A 375 -11.36 24.67 -26.16
C GLU A 375 -12.76 24.06 -25.93
N GLY A 376 -13.21 23.98 -24.68
CA GLY A 376 -14.49 23.43 -24.24
C GLY A 376 -14.36 22.02 -23.70
N VAL A 377 -14.23 21.92 -22.37
CA VAL A 377 -14.12 20.65 -21.66
C VAL A 377 -15.51 19.99 -21.55
N LEU A 378 -15.64 18.77 -22.08
CA LEU A 378 -16.84 17.98 -21.97
C LEU A 378 -17.03 17.43 -20.54
N ALA A 379 -15.97 16.83 -19.99
CA ALA A 379 -15.99 16.33 -18.62
C ALA A 379 -14.63 16.56 -17.92
N LEU A 380 -14.69 16.92 -16.63
CA LEU A 380 -13.56 16.92 -15.72
C LEU A 380 -13.70 15.74 -14.77
N LEU A 381 -12.70 14.86 -14.77
CA LEU A 381 -12.52 13.74 -13.84
C LEU A 381 -11.47 14.17 -12.84
N SER A 382 -11.84 14.33 -11.55
CA SER A 382 -10.98 15.01 -10.57
C SER A 382 -10.75 14.20 -9.30
N ASP A 383 -9.49 14.19 -8.84
CA ASP A 383 -9.07 13.70 -7.52
C ASP A 383 -10.00 14.19 -6.41
N SER A 384 -10.37 13.30 -5.50
CA SER A 384 -11.28 13.57 -4.39
C SER A 384 -10.68 13.32 -3.01
N THR A 385 -9.43 12.90 -2.91
CA THR A 385 -8.79 12.41 -1.66
C THR A 385 -8.92 13.40 -0.50
N ASN A 386 -8.75 14.69 -0.75
CA ASN A 386 -8.89 15.75 0.26
C ASN A 386 -10.17 16.58 0.12
N ALA A 387 -11.20 16.11 -0.57
CA ALA A 387 -12.45 16.85 -0.79
C ALA A 387 -13.22 17.19 0.50
N GLU A 388 -12.94 16.52 1.61
CA GLU A 388 -13.50 16.86 2.92
C GLU A 388 -12.83 18.09 3.55
N LYS A 389 -11.60 18.44 3.14
CA LYS A 389 -10.81 19.51 3.74
C LYS A 389 -11.14 20.86 3.07
N PRO A 390 -11.62 21.86 3.84
CA PRO A 390 -11.79 23.22 3.32
C PRO A 390 -10.43 23.88 3.10
N GLY A 391 -10.41 24.95 2.30
CA GLY A 391 -9.20 25.72 2.03
C GLY A 391 -8.35 25.11 0.93
N SER A 392 -7.05 25.32 1.00
CA SER A 392 -6.04 24.90 0.04
C SER A 392 -4.93 24.12 0.72
N THR A 393 -4.32 23.20 0.00
CA THR A 393 -3.18 22.42 0.48
C THR A 393 -1.92 23.33 0.56
N PRO A 394 -1.20 23.34 1.69
CA PRO A 394 0.02 24.12 1.82
C PRO A 394 1.13 23.71 0.86
N SER A 395 2.10 24.63 0.65
CA SER A 395 3.32 24.28 -0.08
C SER A 395 4.17 23.28 0.70
N GLU A 396 4.83 22.40 0.00
CA GLU A 396 5.79 21.42 0.54
C GLU A 396 6.97 22.10 1.28
N ARG A 397 7.27 23.37 0.97
CA ARG A 397 8.36 24.15 1.64
C ARG A 397 8.22 24.23 3.16
N ILE A 398 6.99 24.24 3.69
CA ILE A 398 6.73 24.32 5.15
C ILE A 398 7.42 23.18 5.89
N VAL A 399 7.51 22.01 5.28
CA VAL A 399 8.17 20.84 5.89
C VAL A 399 9.67 21.08 6.04
N GLY A 400 10.32 21.69 5.04
CA GLY A 400 11.73 22.05 5.14
C GLY A 400 12.02 23.02 6.29
N GLU A 401 11.16 24.02 6.51
CA GLU A 401 11.27 24.94 7.65
C GLU A 401 11.10 24.22 9.00
N SER A 402 10.22 23.21 9.03
CA SER A 402 10.05 22.36 10.22
C SER A 402 11.27 21.48 10.46
N PHE A 403 11.87 20.92 9.42
CA PHE A 403 13.11 20.16 9.54
C PHE A 403 14.25 21.01 10.10
N GLU A 404 14.45 22.24 9.65
CA GLU A 404 15.49 23.14 10.21
C GLU A 404 15.33 23.35 11.73
N LYS A 405 14.09 23.57 12.19
CA LYS A 405 13.77 23.72 13.61
C LYS A 405 14.05 22.44 14.40
N LEU A 406 13.69 21.28 13.82
CA LEU A 406 13.86 19.98 14.45
C LEU A 406 15.32 19.53 14.49
N PHE A 407 16.10 19.76 13.42
CA PHE A 407 17.53 19.48 13.41
C PHE A 407 18.29 20.31 14.44
N LYS A 408 17.92 21.58 14.58
CA LYS A 408 18.48 22.44 15.63
C LYS A 408 18.11 21.94 17.03
N ARG A 409 16.87 21.48 17.25
CA ARG A 409 16.41 20.92 18.53
C ARG A 409 17.13 19.62 18.88
N ALA A 410 17.40 18.78 17.88
CA ALA A 410 18.04 17.46 18.00
C ALA A 410 19.54 17.52 17.60
N ALA A 411 20.24 18.63 17.96
CA ALA A 411 21.63 18.82 17.55
C ALA A 411 22.57 17.74 18.11
N ASP A 412 22.27 17.25 19.31
CA ASP A 412 23.01 16.23 20.05
C ASP A 412 22.49 14.78 19.85
N LYS A 413 21.56 14.56 18.90
CA LYS A 413 20.91 13.26 18.69
C LYS A 413 21.10 12.75 17.26
N ARG A 414 20.99 11.43 17.08
CA ARG A 414 20.80 10.83 15.78
C ARG A 414 19.38 11.12 15.29
N ILE A 415 19.25 11.60 14.07
CA ILE A 415 17.96 11.93 13.46
C ILE A 415 17.54 10.81 12.52
N ILE A 416 16.32 10.29 12.69
CA ILE A 416 15.75 9.24 11.86
C ILE A 416 14.44 9.76 11.26
N ILE A 417 14.35 9.85 9.93
CA ILE A 417 13.19 10.38 9.23
C ILE A 417 12.52 9.27 8.43
N ALA A 418 11.28 8.93 8.82
CA ALA A 418 10.46 7.99 8.09
C ALA A 418 9.51 8.74 7.15
N THR A 419 9.57 8.43 5.86
CA THR A 419 8.72 9.04 4.83
C THR A 419 8.38 8.03 3.73
N PHE A 420 7.46 8.40 2.84
CA PHE A 420 7.21 7.63 1.61
C PHE A 420 8.44 7.65 0.72
N ALA A 421 8.81 6.48 0.19
CA ALA A 421 9.97 6.36 -0.70
C ALA A 421 9.81 7.20 -1.98
N SER A 422 8.58 7.32 -2.48
CA SER A 422 8.24 8.09 -3.67
C SER A 422 8.26 9.62 -3.48
N ASN A 423 8.26 10.11 -2.24
CA ASN A 423 8.30 11.56 -1.98
C ASN A 423 9.73 12.11 -2.11
N VAL A 424 10.20 12.20 -3.36
CA VAL A 424 11.55 12.67 -3.71
C VAL A 424 11.79 14.09 -3.23
N HIS A 425 10.77 14.96 -3.25
CA HIS A 425 10.87 16.33 -2.75
C HIS A 425 11.19 16.36 -1.26
N ARG A 426 10.57 15.49 -0.46
CA ARG A 426 10.84 15.36 0.97
C ARG A 426 12.25 14.87 1.24
N ILE A 427 12.70 13.86 0.45
CA ILE A 427 14.06 13.35 0.53
C ILE A 427 15.07 14.46 0.22
N GLN A 428 14.83 15.29 -0.82
CA GLN A 428 15.69 16.44 -1.12
C GLN A 428 15.77 17.42 0.06
N GLN A 429 14.63 17.76 0.68
CA GLN A 429 14.61 18.65 1.84
C GLN A 429 15.40 18.09 3.03
N VAL A 430 15.34 16.77 3.26
CA VAL A 430 16.15 16.11 4.29
C VAL A 430 17.63 16.21 3.97
N VAL A 431 18.03 15.94 2.72
CA VAL A 431 19.41 16.05 2.27
C VAL A 431 19.92 17.48 2.40
N ASP A 432 19.15 18.46 1.92
CA ASP A 432 19.53 19.88 1.99
C ASP A 432 19.69 20.35 3.44
N THR A 433 18.82 19.87 4.34
CA THR A 433 18.91 20.17 5.77
C THR A 433 20.11 19.47 6.39
N ALA A 434 20.37 18.22 6.07
CA ALA A 434 21.55 17.49 6.56
C ALA A 434 22.86 18.20 6.16
N VAL A 435 22.95 18.67 4.91
CA VAL A 435 24.11 19.45 4.42
C VAL A 435 24.30 20.74 5.24
N ARG A 436 23.21 21.48 5.55
CA ARG A 436 23.30 22.73 6.34
C ARG A 436 23.76 22.49 7.78
N PHE A 437 23.47 21.31 8.33
CA PHE A 437 23.88 20.93 9.69
C PHE A 437 25.14 20.04 9.74
N ASP A 438 25.86 19.92 8.60
CA ASP A 438 27.09 19.13 8.44
C ASP A 438 26.89 17.65 8.84
N ARG A 439 25.75 17.06 8.48
CA ARG A 439 25.41 15.67 8.80
C ARG A 439 25.50 14.78 7.57
N LYS A 440 25.84 13.53 7.78
CA LYS A 440 25.82 12.44 6.80
C LYS A 440 24.43 11.82 6.70
N VAL A 441 24.07 11.36 5.53
CA VAL A 441 22.77 10.72 5.26
C VAL A 441 22.98 9.26 4.93
N ALA A 442 22.25 8.37 5.59
CA ALA A 442 22.15 6.97 5.20
C ALA A 442 20.69 6.58 4.93
N VAL A 443 20.49 5.70 3.96
CA VAL A 443 19.15 5.33 3.45
C VAL A 443 18.83 3.88 3.79
N PHE A 444 17.63 3.64 4.34
CA PHE A 444 17.16 2.33 4.75
C PHE A 444 15.79 1.96 4.15
N GLY A 445 15.66 0.70 3.76
CA GLY A 445 14.48 0.16 3.08
C GLY A 445 14.73 -0.02 1.59
N ARG A 446 14.40 -1.20 1.05
CA ARG A 446 14.68 -1.55 -0.35
C ARG A 446 14.09 -0.56 -1.33
N SER A 447 12.80 -0.24 -1.18
CA SER A 447 12.12 0.74 -2.04
C SER A 447 12.75 2.13 -1.96
N MET A 448 13.14 2.59 -0.75
CA MET A 448 13.80 3.89 -0.57
C MET A 448 15.13 3.95 -1.29
N VAL A 449 15.98 2.92 -1.14
CA VAL A 449 17.28 2.83 -1.83
C VAL A 449 17.09 2.86 -3.35
N ASN A 450 16.13 2.08 -3.88
CA ASN A 450 15.84 2.04 -5.32
C ASN A 450 15.36 3.40 -5.86
N VAL A 451 14.42 4.04 -5.16
CA VAL A 451 13.90 5.35 -5.60
C VAL A 451 14.96 6.43 -5.54
N VAL A 452 15.76 6.48 -4.47
CA VAL A 452 16.88 7.44 -4.32
C VAL A 452 17.87 7.28 -5.47
N ALA A 453 18.27 6.05 -5.80
CA ALA A 453 19.19 5.78 -6.90
C ALA A 453 18.62 6.23 -8.25
N ILE A 454 17.36 5.89 -8.57
CA ILE A 454 16.68 6.27 -9.81
C ILE A 454 16.51 7.80 -9.89
N ALA A 455 16.06 8.43 -8.81
CA ALA A 455 15.86 9.88 -8.78
C ALA A 455 17.19 10.65 -8.93
N GLN A 456 18.27 10.13 -8.37
CA GLN A 456 19.61 10.72 -8.50
C GLN A 456 20.15 10.52 -9.92
N GLU A 457 20.02 9.33 -10.52
CA GLU A 457 20.41 9.04 -11.90
C GLU A 457 19.71 9.95 -12.90
N LEU A 458 18.41 10.19 -12.69
CA LEU A 458 17.59 11.03 -13.57
C LEU A 458 17.66 12.54 -13.25
N GLY A 459 18.41 12.95 -12.22
CA GLY A 459 18.60 14.35 -11.84
C GLY A 459 17.44 14.98 -11.06
N TYR A 460 16.49 14.21 -10.55
CA TYR A 460 15.41 14.70 -9.66
C TYR A 460 15.85 14.85 -8.21
N LEU A 461 16.95 14.20 -7.82
CA LEU A 461 17.54 14.28 -6.49
C LEU A 461 19.01 14.63 -6.63
N THR A 462 19.42 15.70 -5.96
CA THR A 462 20.82 16.17 -5.93
C THR A 462 21.41 15.92 -4.55
N ILE A 463 22.38 15.01 -4.44
CA ILE A 463 23.10 14.70 -3.20
C ILE A 463 24.56 15.09 -3.41
N PRO A 464 25.11 16.06 -2.66
CA PRO A 464 26.51 16.42 -2.75
C PRO A 464 27.43 15.24 -2.41
N ALA A 465 28.60 15.19 -3.06
CA ALA A 465 29.58 14.13 -2.82
C ALA A 465 29.98 14.06 -1.34
N GLY A 466 30.03 12.85 -0.79
CA GLY A 466 30.39 12.59 0.60
C GLY A 466 29.30 12.85 1.65
N ILE A 467 28.08 13.21 1.23
CA ILE A 467 26.92 13.32 2.14
C ILE A 467 26.26 11.96 2.31
N LEU A 468 26.01 11.22 1.23
CA LEU A 468 25.43 9.88 1.28
C LEU A 468 26.50 8.87 1.71
N ILE A 469 26.21 8.11 2.75
CA ILE A 469 27.08 7.05 3.29
C ILE A 469 26.35 5.70 3.28
N ASP A 470 27.13 4.64 3.15
CA ASP A 470 26.60 3.29 3.24
C ASP A 470 26.25 2.92 4.70
N ALA A 471 25.22 2.08 4.85
CA ALA A 471 24.76 1.60 6.15
C ALA A 471 25.88 0.88 6.97
N ASP A 472 26.84 0.26 6.30
CA ASP A 472 27.96 -0.46 6.93
C ASP A 472 29.02 0.51 7.50
N ASN A 473 29.05 1.77 7.05
CA ASN A 473 29.98 2.81 7.48
C ASN A 473 29.43 3.69 8.61
N LEU A 474 28.19 3.44 9.07
CA LEU A 474 27.58 4.24 10.16
C LEU A 474 28.39 4.24 11.45
N LYS A 475 29.12 3.15 11.74
CA LYS A 475 30.00 3.04 12.93
C LYS A 475 31.18 4.01 12.94
N ASP A 476 31.48 4.62 11.80
CA ASP A 476 32.62 5.54 11.64
C ASP A 476 32.21 7.01 11.98
N TYR A 477 30.94 7.23 12.33
CA TYR A 477 30.34 8.52 12.65
C TYR A 477 29.66 8.49 14.02
N THR A 478 29.58 9.64 14.68
CA THR A 478 28.83 9.81 15.93
C THR A 478 27.33 9.98 15.67
N ASP A 479 26.48 9.81 16.69
CA ASP A 479 25.02 9.90 16.53
C ASP A 479 24.60 11.30 16.02
N GLU A 480 25.24 12.38 16.49
CA GLU A 480 24.98 13.76 16.09
C GLU A 480 25.41 14.09 14.65
N GLU A 481 26.26 13.26 14.04
CA GLU A 481 26.68 13.43 12.64
C GLU A 481 25.78 12.70 11.63
N ILE A 482 24.75 11.95 12.10
CA ILE A 482 24.00 11.03 11.27
C ILE A 482 22.53 11.44 11.11
N VAL A 483 22.03 11.33 9.88
CA VAL A 483 20.61 11.35 9.53
C VAL A 483 20.27 10.06 8.79
N LEU A 484 19.27 9.34 9.26
CA LEU A 484 18.76 8.15 8.59
C LEU A 484 17.44 8.48 7.89
N ILE A 485 17.32 8.13 6.61
CA ILE A 485 16.06 8.19 5.87
C ILE A 485 15.54 6.75 5.72
N THR A 486 14.31 6.49 6.12
CA THR A 486 13.80 5.12 6.21
C THR A 486 12.35 4.99 5.72
N THR A 487 12.00 3.78 5.29
CA THR A 487 10.61 3.35 5.05
C THR A 487 9.92 2.98 6.36
N GLY A 488 8.60 2.83 6.33
CA GLY A 488 7.82 2.39 7.48
C GLY A 488 6.99 3.50 8.11
N SER A 489 6.76 4.59 7.38
CA SER A 489 5.90 5.70 7.83
C SER A 489 4.43 5.31 7.97
N GLN A 490 4.01 4.17 7.40
CA GLN A 490 2.65 3.63 7.46
C GLN A 490 2.52 2.44 8.42
N GLY A 491 3.59 2.09 9.13
CA GLY A 491 3.57 0.99 10.10
C GLY A 491 3.55 -0.40 9.47
N GLU A 492 3.97 -0.54 8.22
CA GLU A 492 4.03 -1.80 7.49
C GLU A 492 4.93 -2.81 8.24
N PRO A 493 4.47 -4.06 8.44
CA PRO A 493 5.15 -5.01 9.35
C PRO A 493 6.61 -5.30 9.01
N MET A 494 6.96 -5.33 7.71
CA MET A 494 8.31 -5.66 7.24
C MET A 494 9.16 -4.44 6.92
N SER A 495 8.64 -3.23 7.13
CA SER A 495 9.36 -1.98 6.86
C SER A 495 10.57 -1.78 7.78
N ALA A 496 11.48 -0.92 7.38
CA ALA A 496 12.70 -0.68 8.15
C ALA A 496 12.39 -0.07 9.53
N LEU A 497 11.53 0.96 9.61
CA LEU A 497 11.17 1.58 10.89
C LEU A 497 10.44 0.62 11.84
N THR A 498 9.48 -0.18 11.33
CA THR A 498 8.78 -1.18 12.15
C THR A 498 9.74 -2.23 12.71
N ARG A 499 10.70 -2.68 11.90
CA ARG A 499 11.75 -3.60 12.40
C ARG A 499 12.68 -2.95 13.41
N MET A 500 12.99 -1.65 13.27
CA MET A 500 13.73 -0.87 14.26
C MET A 500 12.95 -0.78 15.57
N SER A 501 11.63 -0.50 15.53
CA SER A 501 10.79 -0.33 16.72
C SER A 501 10.65 -1.59 17.59
N ILE A 502 10.75 -2.78 16.99
CA ILE A 502 10.70 -4.06 17.71
C ILE A 502 12.10 -4.68 17.93
N GLY A 503 13.17 -3.95 17.65
CA GLY A 503 14.55 -4.40 17.87
C GLY A 503 15.03 -5.50 16.91
N SER A 504 14.31 -5.78 15.82
CA SER A 504 14.67 -6.81 14.83
C SER A 504 15.46 -6.29 13.62
N HIS A 505 15.79 -4.99 13.59
CA HIS A 505 16.61 -4.41 12.53
C HIS A 505 18.08 -4.76 12.73
N ARG A 506 18.74 -5.24 11.66
CA ARG A 506 20.10 -5.78 11.73
C ARG A 506 21.16 -4.75 12.18
N ASN A 507 21.09 -3.53 11.65
CA ASN A 507 22.15 -2.54 11.76
C ASN A 507 21.81 -1.41 12.74
N ILE A 508 20.53 -1.16 13.05
CA ILE A 508 20.07 -0.02 13.83
C ILE A 508 19.36 -0.50 15.10
N LYS A 509 19.82 0.01 16.24
CA LYS A 509 19.16 -0.12 17.54
C LYS A 509 18.67 1.27 17.95
N ILE A 510 17.42 1.36 18.34
CA ILE A 510 16.79 2.61 18.81
C ILE A 510 17.02 2.79 20.30
N GLY A 511 17.22 4.03 20.73
CA GLY A 511 17.44 4.39 22.11
C GLY A 511 17.14 5.87 22.42
N PRO A 512 17.50 6.36 23.63
CA PRO A 512 17.23 7.72 24.07
C PRO A 512 17.95 8.83 23.26
N ASN A 513 19.03 8.46 22.57
CA ASN A 513 19.78 9.38 21.71
C ASN A 513 19.18 9.54 20.30
N ASP A 514 17.99 8.97 20.05
CA ASP A 514 17.33 9.06 18.77
C ASP A 514 16.22 10.11 18.80
N CYS A 515 16.19 10.95 17.76
CA CYS A 515 15.08 11.80 17.40
C CYS A 515 14.44 11.21 16.13
N ILE A 516 13.21 10.70 16.24
CA ILE A 516 12.52 10.03 15.13
C ILE A 516 11.40 10.92 14.62
N ILE A 517 11.45 11.27 13.35
CA ILE A 517 10.47 12.13 12.68
C ILE A 517 9.67 11.28 11.71
N ILE A 518 8.37 11.06 11.98
CA ILE A 518 7.44 10.41 11.06
C ILE A 518 6.84 11.49 10.17
N SER A 519 7.44 11.63 8.99
CA SER A 519 7.12 12.67 8.00
C SER A 519 6.08 12.15 6.99
N ALA A 520 4.96 11.68 7.52
CA ALA A 520 3.81 11.16 6.78
C ALA A 520 2.54 11.22 7.64
N THR A 521 1.39 11.36 6.99
CA THR A 521 0.06 11.13 7.58
C THR A 521 -0.31 9.66 7.36
N PRO A 522 -0.90 8.97 8.34
CA PRO A 522 -1.44 7.63 8.11
C PRO A 522 -2.48 7.63 6.99
N ILE A 523 -2.33 6.73 6.04
CA ILE A 523 -3.37 6.42 5.06
C ILE A 523 -4.57 5.84 5.83
N PRO A 524 -5.82 6.17 5.46
CA PRO A 524 -7.00 5.60 6.11
C PRO A 524 -6.90 4.06 6.23
N GLY A 525 -7.06 3.54 7.47
CA GLY A 525 -6.85 2.14 7.80
C GLY A 525 -5.51 1.83 8.50
N ASN A 526 -4.47 2.65 8.32
CA ASN A 526 -3.14 2.42 8.90
C ASN A 526 -2.92 3.08 10.28
N GLU A 527 -3.90 3.81 10.83
CA GLU A 527 -3.75 4.59 12.05
C GLU A 527 -3.31 3.73 13.24
N LYS A 528 -3.85 2.51 13.35
CA LYS A 528 -3.51 1.57 14.43
C LYS A 528 -2.07 1.07 14.31
N SER A 529 -1.64 0.74 13.10
CA SER A 529 -0.30 0.23 12.80
C SER A 529 0.75 1.31 13.07
N VAL A 530 0.54 2.53 12.58
CA VAL A 530 1.41 3.68 12.85
C VAL A 530 1.45 3.99 14.35
N GLY A 531 0.27 4.04 15.03
CA GLY A 531 0.19 4.28 16.46
C GLY A 531 0.95 3.23 17.29
N LYS A 532 0.94 1.97 16.86
CA LYS A 532 1.73 0.90 17.49
C LYS A 532 3.24 1.16 17.35
N VAL A 533 3.70 1.48 16.15
CA VAL A 533 5.13 1.79 15.91
C VAL A 533 5.58 2.97 16.75
N VAL A 534 4.81 4.07 16.80
CA VAL A 534 5.10 5.25 17.64
C VAL A 534 5.25 4.84 19.11
N ASN A 535 4.32 4.04 19.64
CA ASN A 535 4.37 3.60 21.03
C ASN A 535 5.61 2.73 21.32
N GLU A 536 5.96 1.79 20.43
CA GLU A 536 7.15 0.96 20.62
C GLU A 536 8.43 1.77 20.57
N LEU A 537 8.55 2.75 19.66
CA LEU A 537 9.70 3.67 19.60
C LEU A 537 9.84 4.52 20.89
N MET A 538 8.71 5.05 21.41
CA MET A 538 8.72 5.80 22.68
C MET A 538 9.10 4.94 23.88
N LYS A 539 8.69 3.65 23.92
CA LYS A 539 9.12 2.71 24.96
C LYS A 539 10.62 2.46 24.97
N LEU A 540 11.28 2.58 23.82
CA LEU A 540 12.73 2.48 23.70
C LEU A 540 13.45 3.77 24.15
N GLY A 541 12.70 4.81 24.52
CA GLY A 541 13.21 6.10 25.00
C GLY A 541 13.46 7.15 23.92
N ALA A 542 13.13 6.86 22.66
CA ALA A 542 13.32 7.80 21.56
C ALA A 542 12.37 9.01 21.65
N ASP A 543 12.86 10.17 21.20
CA ASP A 543 12.03 11.38 21.00
C ASP A 543 11.30 11.26 19.64
N VAL A 544 10.00 10.94 19.67
CA VAL A 544 9.22 10.67 18.46
C VAL A 544 8.33 11.86 18.11
N ILE A 545 8.51 12.38 16.90
CA ILE A 545 7.79 13.53 16.34
C ILE A 545 6.95 13.08 15.15
N TYR A 546 5.68 13.48 15.11
CA TYR A 546 4.76 13.16 14.04
C TYR A 546 3.82 14.35 13.74
N GLU A 547 2.99 14.27 12.70
CA GLU A 547 2.24 15.40 12.11
C GLU A 547 1.45 16.27 13.08
N ARG A 548 0.93 15.71 14.20
CA ARG A 548 0.16 16.47 15.20
C ARG A 548 1.00 17.43 16.03
N MET A 549 2.32 17.29 15.98
CA MET A 549 3.26 18.07 16.80
C MET A 549 3.92 19.16 16.01
N TYR A 550 4.20 18.94 14.72
CA TYR A 550 4.86 19.86 13.81
C TYR A 550 4.36 19.63 12.38
N ASP A 551 4.50 20.65 11.53
CA ASP A 551 4.19 20.56 10.10
C ASP A 551 5.27 19.75 9.37
N VAL A 552 5.39 18.45 9.72
CA VAL A 552 6.36 17.52 9.12
C VAL A 552 5.81 16.78 7.91
N HIS A 553 4.55 17.02 7.57
CA HIS A 553 3.89 16.43 6.40
C HIS A 553 2.93 17.44 5.75
N VAL A 554 2.91 17.43 4.43
CA VAL A 554 1.94 18.13 3.60
C VAL A 554 1.39 17.13 2.59
N SER A 555 0.07 17.12 2.41
CA SER A 555 -0.61 16.26 1.44
C SER A 555 -0.21 16.62 0.00
N GLY A 556 -0.21 15.61 -0.88
CA GLY A 556 -0.06 15.79 -2.32
C GLY A 556 -1.37 16.13 -3.04
N HIS A 557 -2.53 16.05 -2.35
CA HIS A 557 -3.85 16.13 -2.94
C HIS A 557 -4.54 17.47 -2.69
N ALA A 558 -5.38 17.86 -3.65
CA ALA A 558 -6.14 19.10 -3.65
C ALA A 558 -7.22 19.13 -2.57
N CYS A 559 -7.28 20.23 -1.81
CA CYS A 559 -8.42 20.60 -0.99
C CYS A 559 -9.51 21.28 -1.84
N GLN A 560 -10.63 21.67 -1.20
CA GLN A 560 -11.81 22.19 -1.91
C GLN A 560 -11.54 23.41 -2.80
N ASN A 561 -10.66 24.34 -2.39
CA ASN A 561 -10.40 25.57 -3.17
C ASN A 561 -9.63 25.27 -4.45
N GLU A 562 -8.75 24.27 -4.45
CA GLU A 562 -7.97 23.86 -5.61
C GLU A 562 -8.86 23.18 -6.65
N THR A 563 -9.80 22.33 -6.20
CA THR A 563 -10.83 21.76 -7.08
C THR A 563 -11.71 22.87 -7.67
N ARG A 564 -12.14 23.85 -6.85
CA ARG A 564 -12.91 25.01 -7.35
C ARG A 564 -12.13 25.82 -8.40
N LEU A 565 -10.81 25.97 -8.21
CA LEU A 565 -9.96 26.65 -9.16
C LEU A 565 -9.93 25.93 -10.52
N LEU A 566 -9.70 24.61 -10.54
CA LEU A 566 -9.74 23.85 -11.78
C LEU A 566 -11.12 23.85 -12.44
N LEU A 567 -12.20 23.73 -11.67
CA LEU A 567 -13.58 23.86 -12.17
C LEU A 567 -13.83 25.24 -12.80
N SER A 568 -13.28 26.31 -12.22
CA SER A 568 -13.40 27.67 -12.76
C SER A 568 -12.64 27.86 -14.05
N LEU A 569 -11.45 27.24 -14.17
CA LEU A 569 -10.60 27.34 -15.37
C LEU A 569 -11.14 26.48 -16.52
N THR A 570 -11.53 25.24 -16.23
CA THR A 570 -11.95 24.26 -17.23
C THR A 570 -13.41 24.40 -17.65
N GLN A 571 -14.28 24.92 -16.78
CA GLN A 571 -15.73 25.09 -16.99
C GLN A 571 -16.37 23.87 -17.67
N PRO A 572 -16.23 22.65 -17.08
CA PRO A 572 -16.65 21.43 -17.72
C PRO A 572 -18.18 21.36 -17.80
N LYS A 573 -18.71 20.68 -18.84
CA LYS A 573 -20.14 20.36 -18.91
C LYS A 573 -20.55 19.31 -17.88
N PHE A 574 -19.71 18.27 -17.73
CA PHE A 574 -19.91 17.20 -16.75
C PHE A 574 -18.75 17.17 -15.74
N PHE A 575 -19.07 16.78 -14.52
CA PHE A 575 -18.08 16.59 -13.46
C PHE A 575 -18.16 15.17 -12.90
N MET A 576 -17.04 14.48 -12.80
CA MET A 576 -16.95 13.12 -12.27
C MET A 576 -15.86 13.09 -11.19
N PRO A 577 -16.23 13.05 -9.90
CA PRO A 577 -15.30 12.78 -8.83
C PRO A 577 -14.61 11.43 -9.00
N MET A 578 -13.28 11.40 -8.86
CA MET A 578 -12.43 10.23 -8.99
C MET A 578 -11.54 10.10 -7.76
N HIS A 579 -10.85 8.99 -7.60
CA HIS A 579 -9.82 8.76 -6.59
C HIS A 579 -10.26 9.05 -5.15
N GLY A 580 -10.66 8.04 -4.41
CA GLY A 580 -11.06 8.15 -3.01
C GLY A 580 -12.24 7.29 -2.61
N GLU A 581 -12.46 7.17 -1.31
CA GLU A 581 -13.62 6.50 -0.74
C GLU A 581 -14.92 7.21 -1.15
N TYR A 582 -16.05 6.52 -1.04
CA TYR A 582 -17.36 7.05 -1.42
C TYR A 582 -17.69 8.40 -0.75
N LYS A 583 -17.30 8.58 0.52
CA LYS A 583 -17.47 9.86 1.23
C LYS A 583 -16.72 11.01 0.55
N HIS A 584 -15.51 10.76 0.04
CA HIS A 584 -14.68 11.73 -0.67
C HIS A 584 -15.33 12.13 -2.00
N LEU A 585 -15.81 11.13 -2.76
CA LEU A 585 -16.52 11.36 -4.03
C LEU A 585 -17.76 12.22 -3.83
N MET A 586 -18.56 11.92 -2.79
CA MET A 586 -19.76 12.71 -2.44
C MET A 586 -19.42 14.14 -2.06
N LYS A 587 -18.35 14.35 -1.29
CA LYS A 587 -17.90 15.69 -0.91
C LYS A 587 -17.41 16.49 -2.11
N ASN A 588 -16.66 15.86 -3.00
CA ASN A 588 -16.19 16.51 -4.23
C ASN A 588 -17.35 16.84 -5.19
N ALA A 589 -18.36 15.95 -5.29
CA ALA A 589 -19.60 16.25 -5.99
C ALA A 589 -20.29 17.52 -5.45
N GLY A 590 -20.34 17.68 -4.12
CA GLY A 590 -20.83 18.89 -3.47
C GLY A 590 -20.00 20.15 -3.80
N VAL A 591 -18.69 20.02 -4.01
CA VAL A 591 -17.85 21.10 -4.50
C VAL A 591 -18.28 21.49 -5.93
N GLY A 592 -18.49 20.52 -6.83
CA GLY A 592 -18.99 20.74 -8.18
C GLY A 592 -20.33 21.46 -8.22
N ALA A 593 -21.30 21.01 -7.40
CA ALA A 593 -22.61 21.64 -7.27
C ALA A 593 -22.49 23.10 -6.76
N SER A 594 -21.60 23.34 -5.78
CA SER A 594 -21.33 24.69 -5.27
C SER A 594 -20.74 25.65 -6.32
N MET A 595 -20.14 25.12 -7.38
CA MET A 595 -19.61 25.87 -8.52
C MET A 595 -20.63 26.07 -9.66
N GLY A 596 -21.89 25.61 -9.46
CA GLY A 596 -22.99 25.80 -10.39
C GLY A 596 -23.11 24.71 -11.48
N ILE A 597 -22.44 23.57 -11.32
CA ILE A 597 -22.66 22.41 -12.18
C ILE A 597 -23.99 21.78 -11.77
N PRO A 598 -24.96 21.60 -12.69
CA PRO A 598 -26.23 20.93 -12.41
C PRO A 598 -26.01 19.53 -11.84
N GLU A 599 -26.81 19.12 -10.86
CA GLU A 599 -26.65 17.82 -10.20
C GLU A 599 -26.74 16.65 -11.18
N GLU A 600 -27.61 16.77 -12.21
CA GLU A 600 -27.72 15.79 -13.30
C GLU A 600 -26.45 15.65 -14.18
N ASN A 601 -25.55 16.64 -14.10
CA ASN A 601 -24.27 16.66 -14.80
C ASN A 601 -23.10 16.23 -13.89
N ILE A 602 -23.36 15.90 -12.63
CA ILE A 602 -22.37 15.37 -11.69
C ILE A 602 -22.53 13.85 -11.61
N ILE A 603 -21.52 13.11 -12.07
CA ILE A 603 -21.61 11.67 -12.20
C ILE A 603 -20.80 11.01 -11.08
N ILE A 604 -21.47 10.40 -10.12
CA ILE A 604 -20.85 9.54 -9.12
C ILE A 604 -20.98 8.10 -9.62
N SER A 605 -19.86 7.50 -9.95
CA SER A 605 -19.80 6.14 -10.49
C SER A 605 -19.24 5.16 -9.46
N ASP A 606 -19.10 3.92 -9.88
CA ASP A 606 -18.59 2.82 -9.09
C ASP A 606 -17.69 1.93 -9.97
N ILE A 607 -16.89 1.06 -9.37
CA ILE A 607 -15.99 0.16 -10.09
C ILE A 607 -16.79 -0.74 -11.02
N GLY A 608 -16.34 -0.83 -12.28
CA GLY A 608 -16.96 -1.65 -13.32
C GLY A 608 -18.18 -1.03 -13.99
N LYS A 609 -18.73 0.08 -13.48
CA LYS A 609 -19.82 0.77 -14.16
C LYS A 609 -19.33 1.49 -15.40
N VAL A 610 -20.11 1.37 -16.47
CA VAL A 610 -19.85 2.00 -17.77
C VAL A 610 -20.54 3.36 -17.80
N VAL A 611 -19.77 4.44 -17.68
CA VAL A 611 -20.24 5.80 -17.91
C VAL A 611 -20.09 6.10 -19.41
N GLN A 612 -21.18 6.40 -20.10
CA GLN A 612 -21.16 6.67 -21.54
C GLN A 612 -21.61 8.09 -21.83
N THR A 613 -20.90 8.76 -22.74
CA THR A 613 -21.26 10.08 -23.25
C THR A 613 -21.20 10.12 -24.78
N ASP A 614 -22.12 10.88 -25.38
CA ASP A 614 -22.16 11.18 -26.81
C ASP A 614 -21.87 12.69 -27.09
N GLY A 615 -21.33 13.39 -26.08
CA GLY A 615 -21.08 14.84 -26.12
C GLY A 615 -22.31 15.66 -25.70
N VAL A 616 -23.51 15.09 -25.70
CA VAL A 616 -24.75 15.74 -25.28
C VAL A 616 -25.14 15.27 -23.89
N ASP A 617 -25.22 13.96 -23.69
CA ASP A 617 -25.58 13.31 -22.42
C ASP A 617 -24.37 12.57 -21.84
N MET A 618 -24.38 12.35 -20.52
CA MET A 618 -23.42 11.49 -19.82
C MET A 618 -24.14 10.71 -18.73
N LYS A 619 -24.13 9.38 -18.82
CA LYS A 619 -24.89 8.51 -17.91
C LYS A 619 -24.29 7.13 -17.79
N ILE A 620 -24.62 6.44 -16.69
CA ILE A 620 -24.28 5.03 -16.48
C ILE A 620 -25.19 4.18 -17.36
N THR A 621 -24.60 3.35 -18.23
CA THR A 621 -25.31 2.55 -19.23
C THR A 621 -25.18 1.05 -19.04
N GLY A 622 -24.24 0.59 -18.23
CA GLY A 622 -24.00 -0.83 -18.03
C GLY A 622 -22.93 -1.11 -17.00
N MET A 623 -22.47 -2.35 -16.97
CA MET A 623 -21.40 -2.83 -16.09
C MET A 623 -20.52 -3.82 -16.86
N VAL A 624 -19.23 -3.85 -16.53
CA VAL A 624 -18.24 -4.81 -17.03
C VAL A 624 -17.70 -5.66 -15.87
N PRO A 625 -17.08 -6.83 -16.16
CA PRO A 625 -16.33 -7.57 -15.17
C PRO A 625 -15.29 -6.68 -14.50
N SER A 626 -15.30 -6.66 -13.19
CA SER A 626 -14.44 -5.83 -12.36
C SER A 626 -14.35 -6.44 -10.97
N GLY A 627 -13.41 -5.98 -10.17
CA GLY A 627 -13.24 -6.41 -8.80
C GLY A 627 -11.80 -6.31 -8.34
N ARG A 628 -11.49 -7.04 -7.28
CA ARG A 628 -10.14 -7.12 -6.72
C ARG A 628 -9.54 -8.51 -6.99
N VAL A 629 -8.30 -8.52 -7.44
CA VAL A 629 -7.48 -9.73 -7.62
C VAL A 629 -6.39 -9.68 -6.56
N LEU A 630 -6.27 -10.75 -5.79
CA LEU A 630 -5.31 -10.85 -4.69
C LEU A 630 -3.99 -11.41 -5.21
N VAL A 631 -2.89 -10.82 -4.75
CA VAL A 631 -1.52 -11.28 -5.05
C VAL A 631 -0.90 -11.76 -3.75
N ASP A 632 -0.34 -12.97 -3.77
CA ASP A 632 0.35 -13.61 -2.65
C ASP A 632 1.63 -14.27 -3.19
N GLY A 633 2.78 -13.69 -2.91
CA GLY A 633 4.05 -14.12 -3.46
C GLY A 633 4.05 -14.11 -5.00
N LEU A 634 4.15 -15.29 -5.60
CA LEU A 634 4.08 -15.48 -7.06
C LEU A 634 2.68 -15.78 -7.56
N GLY A 635 1.71 -16.05 -6.66
CA GLY A 635 0.32 -16.37 -6.98
C GLY A 635 -0.48 -15.11 -7.30
N VAL A 636 -1.28 -15.16 -8.35
CA VAL A 636 -2.15 -14.04 -8.77
C VAL A 636 -3.56 -14.57 -8.97
N GLY A 637 -4.48 -14.18 -8.07
CA GLY A 637 -5.89 -14.57 -8.15
C GLY A 637 -6.21 -16.01 -7.74
N ASP A 638 -5.25 -16.73 -7.18
CA ASP A 638 -5.42 -18.10 -6.67
C ASP A 638 -5.86 -18.14 -5.19
N VAL A 639 -5.76 -17.02 -4.48
CA VAL A 639 -6.26 -16.85 -3.12
C VAL A 639 -7.77 -16.51 -3.17
N GLY A 640 -8.61 -17.54 -3.08
CA GLY A 640 -10.06 -17.37 -3.03
C GLY A 640 -10.61 -17.24 -1.61
N SER A 641 -11.94 -17.01 -1.50
CA SER A 641 -12.65 -16.86 -0.22
C SER A 641 -12.48 -18.04 0.73
N VAL A 642 -12.30 -19.24 0.20
CA VAL A 642 -12.06 -20.46 1.00
C VAL A 642 -10.68 -20.39 1.66
N VAL A 643 -9.64 -20.04 0.90
CA VAL A 643 -8.26 -19.91 1.41
C VAL A 643 -8.18 -18.82 2.47
N LEU A 644 -8.80 -17.66 2.23
CA LEU A 644 -8.83 -16.55 3.19
C LEU A 644 -9.55 -16.95 4.49
N ARG A 645 -10.70 -17.63 4.38
CA ARG A 645 -11.43 -18.14 5.54
C ARG A 645 -10.57 -19.11 6.35
N ASP A 646 -9.90 -20.03 5.68
CA ASP A 646 -9.05 -21.02 6.35
C ASP A 646 -7.84 -20.36 7.02
N ARG A 647 -7.19 -19.39 6.36
CA ARG A 647 -6.13 -18.56 6.98
C ARG A 647 -6.61 -17.82 8.22
N LYS A 648 -7.82 -17.24 8.15
CA LYS A 648 -8.42 -16.53 9.28
C LYS A 648 -8.69 -17.46 10.45
N LEU A 649 -9.30 -18.64 10.19
CA LEU A 649 -9.53 -19.65 11.23
C LEU A 649 -8.22 -20.14 11.86
N LEU A 650 -7.17 -20.35 11.06
CA LEU A 650 -5.85 -20.72 11.55
C LEU A 650 -5.22 -19.61 12.41
N ALA A 651 -5.43 -18.35 12.06
CA ALA A 651 -4.92 -17.20 12.81
C ALA A 651 -5.68 -16.98 14.11
N ASP A 652 -7.01 -17.14 14.12
CA ASP A 652 -7.88 -16.88 15.26
C ASP A 652 -7.80 -18.00 16.32
N ASP A 653 -7.93 -19.27 15.91
CA ASP A 653 -8.15 -20.41 16.81
C ASP A 653 -7.07 -21.51 16.70
N GLY A 654 -6.18 -21.43 15.71
CA GLY A 654 -5.08 -22.39 15.53
C GLY A 654 -5.49 -23.71 14.90
N LEU A 655 -4.64 -24.75 15.08
CA LEU A 655 -4.72 -26.04 14.42
C LEU A 655 -4.53 -27.18 15.43
N ILE A 656 -5.33 -28.25 15.30
CA ILE A 656 -5.11 -29.55 15.92
C ILE A 656 -5.00 -30.60 14.81
N VAL A 657 -3.85 -31.27 14.72
CA VAL A 657 -3.63 -32.41 13.84
C VAL A 657 -3.83 -33.70 14.64
N VAL A 658 -4.66 -34.59 14.12
CA VAL A 658 -4.90 -35.92 14.69
C VAL A 658 -4.24 -36.95 13.76
N VAL A 659 -3.27 -37.71 14.27
CA VAL A 659 -2.54 -38.73 13.52
C VAL A 659 -2.89 -40.12 14.07
N CYS A 660 -3.33 -41.03 13.19
CA CYS A 660 -3.55 -42.43 13.56
C CYS A 660 -3.29 -43.38 12.39
N ALA A 661 -2.92 -44.62 12.71
CA ALA A 661 -2.79 -45.71 11.76
C ALA A 661 -3.92 -46.73 12.01
N ILE A 662 -4.61 -47.13 10.96
CA ILE A 662 -5.77 -48.03 11.01
C ILE A 662 -5.57 -49.17 10.01
N ASN A 663 -5.88 -50.37 10.43
CA ASN A 663 -5.94 -51.56 9.58
C ASN A 663 -7.15 -51.44 8.64
N ASP A 664 -6.93 -51.40 7.33
CA ASP A 664 -8.00 -51.22 6.32
C ASP A 664 -9.03 -52.37 6.38
N ALA A 665 -8.58 -53.61 6.56
CA ALA A 665 -9.47 -54.81 6.55
C ALA A 665 -10.32 -54.88 7.84
N THR A 666 -9.75 -54.58 9.03
CA THR A 666 -10.42 -54.78 10.32
C THR A 666 -10.98 -53.48 10.91
N GLY A 667 -10.49 -52.32 10.47
CA GLY A 667 -10.80 -51.03 11.09
C GLY A 667 -10.17 -50.83 12.46
N GLU A 668 -9.15 -51.61 12.78
CA GLU A 668 -8.48 -51.57 14.07
C GLU A 668 -7.40 -50.47 14.10
N VAL A 669 -7.36 -49.69 15.17
CA VAL A 669 -6.33 -48.66 15.35
C VAL A 669 -5.04 -49.33 15.77
N LEU A 670 -4.04 -49.30 14.90
CA LEU A 670 -2.72 -49.91 15.11
C LEU A 670 -1.75 -49.01 15.86
N ALA A 671 -1.87 -47.67 15.65
CA ALA A 671 -1.05 -46.68 16.34
C ALA A 671 -1.82 -45.35 16.49
N GLY A 672 -1.55 -44.63 17.55
CA GLY A 672 -2.19 -43.35 17.89
C GLY A 672 -3.53 -43.56 18.64
N PRO A 673 -4.50 -42.61 18.61
CA PRO A 673 -4.38 -41.28 17.99
C PRO A 673 -3.40 -40.35 18.71
N ASP A 674 -2.50 -39.70 17.99
CA ASP A 674 -1.62 -38.68 18.52
C ASP A 674 -2.16 -37.28 18.07
N LEU A 675 -2.19 -36.35 19.03
CA LEU A 675 -2.69 -35.01 18.78
C LEU A 675 -1.56 -33.98 18.86
N VAL A 676 -1.38 -33.24 17.78
CA VAL A 676 -0.41 -32.14 17.68
C VAL A 676 -1.15 -30.82 17.56
N SER A 677 -0.90 -29.89 18.49
CA SER A 677 -1.52 -28.56 18.52
C SER A 677 -0.53 -27.48 18.10
N ARG A 678 -0.98 -26.52 17.28
CA ARG A 678 -0.23 -25.30 16.91
C ARG A 678 -1.18 -24.09 16.90
N GLY A 679 -0.75 -23.00 17.55
CA GLY A 679 -1.51 -21.76 17.62
C GLY A 679 -2.81 -21.82 18.40
N PHE A 680 -3.21 -22.98 18.94
CA PHE A 680 -4.44 -23.17 19.70
C PHE A 680 -4.20 -23.02 21.21
N VAL A 681 -3.42 -23.94 21.81
CA VAL A 681 -3.05 -23.92 23.25
C VAL A 681 -1.57 -24.27 23.42
N TYR A 682 -0.95 -23.76 24.48
CA TYR A 682 0.36 -24.22 24.87
C TYR A 682 0.20 -25.59 25.57
N VAL A 683 0.67 -26.64 24.92
CA VAL A 683 0.38 -28.03 25.28
C VAL A 683 0.83 -28.35 26.71
N ARG A 684 2.00 -27.87 27.16
CA ARG A 684 2.53 -28.11 28.51
C ARG A 684 1.63 -27.59 29.65
N ASP A 685 0.86 -26.52 29.40
CA ASP A 685 -0.04 -25.93 30.38
C ASP A 685 -1.46 -26.49 30.27
N ASN A 686 -1.73 -27.35 29.27
CA ASN A 686 -3.05 -27.91 28.96
C ASN A 686 -2.99 -29.42 28.69
N GLU A 687 -2.15 -30.14 29.40
CA GLU A 687 -1.98 -31.60 29.22
C GLU A 687 -3.28 -32.38 29.45
N ASP A 688 -4.07 -31.99 30.46
CA ASP A 688 -5.38 -32.61 30.73
C ASP A 688 -6.36 -32.42 29.53
N LEU A 689 -6.42 -31.22 28.94
CA LEU A 689 -7.27 -30.95 27.79
C LEU A 689 -6.87 -31.82 26.60
N MET A 690 -5.57 -31.96 26.36
CA MET A 690 -5.06 -32.76 25.23
C MET A 690 -5.24 -34.26 25.48
N ALA A 691 -5.12 -34.73 26.72
CA ALA A 691 -5.42 -36.12 27.11
C ALA A 691 -6.91 -36.45 26.93
N ASP A 692 -7.81 -35.59 27.44
CA ASP A 692 -9.25 -35.73 27.22
C ASP A 692 -9.61 -35.71 25.71
N ALA A 693 -9.01 -34.82 24.94
CA ALA A 693 -9.20 -34.75 23.50
C ALA A 693 -8.77 -36.04 22.80
N THR A 694 -7.66 -36.66 23.25
CA THR A 694 -7.19 -37.94 22.71
C THR A 694 -8.19 -39.08 23.00
N VAL A 695 -8.79 -39.08 24.22
CA VAL A 695 -9.85 -40.04 24.59
C VAL A 695 -11.09 -39.87 23.68
N VAL A 696 -11.50 -38.62 23.40
CA VAL A 696 -12.64 -38.34 22.50
C VAL A 696 -12.38 -38.93 21.10
N VAL A 697 -11.18 -38.69 20.54
CA VAL A 697 -10.82 -39.22 19.20
C VAL A 697 -10.79 -40.75 19.23
N ARG A 698 -10.23 -41.38 20.26
CA ARG A 698 -10.21 -42.83 20.40
C ARG A 698 -11.61 -43.43 20.46
N ASN A 699 -12.52 -42.83 21.23
CA ASN A 699 -13.90 -43.24 21.28
C ASN A 699 -14.63 -43.06 19.95
N SER A 700 -14.33 -41.99 19.20
CA SER A 700 -14.87 -41.76 17.88
C SER A 700 -14.43 -42.83 16.87
N LEU A 701 -13.16 -43.24 16.92
CA LEU A 701 -12.60 -44.30 16.10
C LEU A 701 -13.23 -45.66 16.42
N GLU A 702 -13.40 -46.01 17.73
CA GLU A 702 -14.08 -47.22 18.15
C GLU A 702 -15.53 -47.28 17.69
N LYS A 703 -16.26 -46.16 17.81
CA LYS A 703 -17.64 -46.06 17.27
C LYS A 703 -17.67 -46.28 15.75
N CYS A 704 -16.69 -45.76 15.03
CA CYS A 704 -16.59 -46.00 13.57
C CYS A 704 -16.37 -47.49 13.26
N LYS A 705 -15.47 -48.14 14.00
CA LYS A 705 -15.22 -49.61 13.91
C LYS A 705 -16.48 -50.41 14.16
N LEU A 706 -17.17 -50.14 15.28
CA LEU A 706 -18.43 -50.86 15.67
C LEU A 706 -19.55 -50.69 14.65
N ASN A 707 -19.67 -49.51 14.03
CA ASN A 707 -20.70 -49.23 13.01
C ASN A 707 -20.31 -49.68 11.61
N GLY A 708 -19.13 -50.30 11.45
CA GLY A 708 -18.66 -50.80 10.15
C GLY A 708 -18.29 -49.71 9.13
N PHE A 709 -18.05 -48.43 9.57
CA PHE A 709 -17.61 -47.39 8.70
C PHE A 709 -16.19 -47.69 8.21
N ARG A 710 -16.01 -47.73 6.88
CA ARG A 710 -14.70 -47.93 6.21
C ARG A 710 -14.35 -46.75 5.29
N ASP A 711 -15.29 -45.88 5.04
CA ASP A 711 -15.07 -44.70 4.23
C ASP A 711 -14.31 -43.64 5.01
N TRP A 712 -13.13 -43.29 4.51
CA TRP A 712 -12.22 -42.32 5.15
C TRP A 712 -12.81 -40.93 5.30
N ALA A 713 -13.67 -40.51 4.38
CA ALA A 713 -14.33 -39.21 4.49
C ALA A 713 -15.27 -39.17 5.68
N THR A 714 -16.02 -40.26 5.93
CA THR A 714 -16.89 -40.41 7.08
C THR A 714 -16.12 -40.46 8.39
N ILE A 715 -15.02 -41.26 8.48
CA ILE A 715 -14.20 -41.36 9.68
C ILE A 715 -13.57 -40.01 10.01
N LYS A 716 -12.94 -39.36 9.03
CA LYS A 716 -12.37 -38.00 9.20
C LYS A 716 -13.42 -36.95 9.59
N GLY A 717 -14.62 -37.05 9.02
CA GLY A 717 -15.76 -36.21 9.35
C GLY A 717 -16.14 -36.34 10.83
N ARG A 718 -16.34 -37.56 11.28
CA ARG A 718 -16.70 -37.83 12.70
C ARG A 718 -15.65 -37.37 13.69
N ILE A 719 -14.37 -37.66 13.44
CA ILE A 719 -13.28 -37.16 14.28
C ILE A 719 -13.34 -35.62 14.37
N ARG A 720 -13.52 -34.95 13.23
CA ARG A 720 -13.60 -33.48 13.19
C ARG A 720 -14.78 -32.97 14.00
N ASP A 721 -15.95 -33.56 13.81
CA ASP A 721 -17.18 -33.11 14.46
C ASP A 721 -17.15 -33.36 15.97
N GLU A 722 -16.87 -34.64 16.42
CA GLU A 722 -16.85 -34.98 17.84
C GLU A 722 -15.72 -34.26 18.61
N LEU A 723 -14.52 -34.15 18.05
CA LEU A 723 -13.41 -33.40 18.63
C LEU A 723 -13.69 -31.90 18.63
N GLY A 724 -14.28 -31.38 17.57
CA GLY A 724 -14.66 -29.97 17.43
C GLY A 724 -15.69 -29.56 18.49
N ASP A 725 -16.71 -30.35 18.68
CA ASP A 725 -17.74 -30.13 19.72
C ASP A 725 -17.14 -30.20 21.12
N PHE A 726 -16.27 -31.19 21.40
CA PHE A 726 -15.56 -31.28 22.66
C PHE A 726 -14.72 -30.04 22.93
N ILE A 727 -13.82 -29.65 22.02
CA ILE A 727 -12.94 -28.48 22.16
C ILE A 727 -13.76 -27.21 22.34
N SER A 728 -14.79 -27.01 21.50
CA SER A 728 -15.67 -25.85 21.57
C SER A 728 -16.41 -25.73 22.89
N SER A 729 -16.90 -26.87 23.44
CA SER A 729 -17.59 -26.91 24.75
C SER A 729 -16.68 -26.54 25.92
N ARG A 730 -15.40 -26.94 25.86
CA ARG A 730 -14.42 -26.71 26.93
C ARG A 730 -13.76 -25.34 26.87
N THR A 731 -13.50 -24.82 25.65
CA THR A 731 -12.65 -23.63 25.43
C THR A 731 -13.38 -22.46 24.77
N ARG A 732 -14.54 -22.67 24.17
CA ARG A 732 -15.25 -21.72 23.28
C ARG A 732 -14.44 -21.30 22.03
N ARG A 733 -13.40 -22.07 21.69
CA ARG A 733 -12.58 -21.91 20.49
C ARG A 733 -12.90 -23.01 19.50
N LYS A 734 -12.63 -22.75 18.21
CA LYS A 734 -12.91 -23.68 17.09
C LYS A 734 -11.66 -23.86 16.22
N PRO A 735 -10.59 -24.49 16.73
CA PRO A 735 -9.38 -24.72 15.93
C PRO A 735 -9.69 -25.56 14.71
N VAL A 736 -8.88 -25.38 13.65
CA VAL A 736 -8.96 -26.25 12.49
C VAL A 736 -8.52 -27.65 12.89
N ILE A 737 -9.38 -28.66 12.72
CA ILE A 737 -9.06 -30.06 13.02
C ILE A 737 -8.72 -30.78 11.73
N LEU A 738 -7.51 -31.34 11.66
CA LEU A 738 -6.96 -32.04 10.51
C LEU A 738 -6.69 -33.53 10.84
N PRO A 739 -7.62 -34.46 10.60
CA PRO A 739 -7.36 -35.88 10.76
C PRO A 739 -6.49 -36.45 9.62
N ILE A 740 -5.34 -37.01 10.00
CA ILE A 740 -4.42 -37.74 9.13
C ILE A 740 -4.51 -39.22 9.51
N ILE A 741 -5.12 -40.01 8.64
CA ILE A 741 -5.29 -41.47 8.82
C ILE A 741 -4.40 -42.15 7.82
N GLN A 742 -3.53 -43.05 8.33
CA GLN A 742 -2.67 -43.90 7.53
C GLN A 742 -3.27 -45.29 7.48
N GLU A 743 -3.35 -45.86 6.28
CA GLU A 743 -3.74 -47.25 6.04
C GLU A 743 -2.50 -48.15 6.22
N VAL A 744 -2.66 -49.25 6.95
CA VAL A 744 -1.63 -50.25 7.18
C VAL A 744 -2.21 -51.65 6.97
#